data_23875024a8d727b24372e6cbd2bc6951
#
_entry.id   23875024a8d727b24372e6cbd2bc6951
#
_cell.length_a   1.000
_cell.length_b   1.000
_cell.length_c   1.000
_cell.angle_alpha   90.00
_cell.angle_beta   90.00
_cell.angle_gamma   90.00
#
_symmetry.space_group_name_H-M   'P 1'
#
loop_
_entity.id
_entity.type
_entity.pdbx_description
1 polymer ?
#
loop_
_entity_poly.entity_id
_entity_poly.type
_entity_poly.pdbx_seq_one_letter_code
_entity_poly.pdbx_strand_id
1 'polypeptide(L)'
;MGLTGSSTGKGAIDGGFVIRKKSDSDRIVALAGNPNVGKSTVFNELTGMNQHTGNWPGKTVANAYGYCRSEGGSYVFVDIPGTYSLMAHSPEEEVARNFILFGGADITVVVCDATMLERGMNLILQTLEITGNVVVCVNLMDEARRKRISLDLELLSQRLGVPVIGISAHSKRSVNELLKLLDNAEFAEVRTEPTVIYRPEIEKGIAMIEPAVKAVCGNIDSRWLSLRLLDADTSVIKEVNKELNTDIMSDEYLWETVETARNYIKSCGLGGGKLTDKIVEAIIAKAETISDGVVKYENKKYGEHDRRLDRILTGRKTGYPVMILLLMFIFWLTVTGANYPSELLSNALFSMEDKFSYWLTLINAPPVVIDLLVFGVYRVLAWVVSVMLPPMAIFFPLFTLLEDSGYLPRIAYNLDRPFYRCNACGKQSLTMCMGLGCNAAGVVGCRIIDSPRERLLAILTNSLVPCNGRFPAIISIITMFFITVGAKAASGVLTAALLTVVILSGIAATFIITWFLSKTVLRGVPSSFTLELPPYRRPQIGKVIIRSVFDRTLFVLGRAAAVAAPAGAIIWLAANITVGGESLLLIASDFLDPAARLIGLDGVILMAFILGFPANEIVIPIVVMAYMAEGHVTEIAELSVLKQLFTDNGWTAVTGACFIAFSLFHWPCSTTLLTVKKETGSLKWTALAAVIPTALGIAVCLIIKLVSLMFAAF
;
A
#
# COMPACT_ATOMS: atom_id res chain seq x y z
N MET A 1 1.43 -19.32 -7.89
CA MET A 1 0.44 -20.11 -7.14
C MET A 1 -0.92 -19.92 -7.82
N GLY A 2 -1.46 -20.98 -8.42
CA GLY A 2 -2.72 -20.95 -9.13
C GLY A 2 -3.90 -20.90 -8.17
N LEU A 3 -4.81 -19.97 -8.38
CA LEU A 3 -6.12 -19.94 -7.73
C LEU A 3 -6.94 -21.13 -8.21
N THR A 4 -7.21 -22.08 -7.34
CA THR A 4 -8.14 -23.20 -7.62
C THR A 4 -9.57 -22.76 -7.33
N GLY A 5 -10.57 -23.35 -8.05
CA GLY A 5 -11.98 -22.99 -7.94
C GLY A 5 -12.62 -23.19 -6.55
N SER A 6 -11.91 -23.83 -5.60
CA SER A 6 -12.31 -23.98 -4.19
C SER A 6 -11.87 -22.80 -3.30
N SER A 7 -11.03 -21.90 -3.80
CA SER A 7 -10.56 -20.71 -3.05
C SER A 7 -11.26 -19.40 -3.44
N THR A 8 -12.25 -19.45 -4.32
CA THR A 8 -13.00 -18.28 -4.80
C THR A 8 -14.49 -18.64 -4.95
N GLY A 9 -15.35 -18.02 -4.11
CA GLY A 9 -16.80 -18.13 -4.23
C GLY A 9 -17.50 -18.23 -2.87
N LYS A 10 -18.83 -18.10 -2.88
CA LYS A 10 -19.70 -18.19 -1.68
C LYS A 10 -19.57 -19.49 -0.87
N GLY A 11 -18.92 -20.54 -1.41
CA GLY A 11 -18.65 -21.80 -0.70
C GLY A 11 -17.45 -21.77 0.26
N ALA A 12 -16.65 -20.69 0.29
CA ALA A 12 -15.53 -20.55 1.22
C ALA A 12 -15.92 -19.92 2.58
N ILE A 13 -17.21 -19.61 2.79
CA ILE A 13 -17.67 -18.81 3.93
C ILE A 13 -18.18 -19.68 5.11
N ASP A 14 -18.49 -20.97 4.90
CA ASP A 14 -19.17 -21.80 5.92
C ASP A 14 -18.34 -22.98 6.51
N GLY A 15 -17.05 -23.08 6.24
CA GLY A 15 -16.18 -24.06 6.87
C GLY A 15 -15.44 -23.46 8.06
N GLY A 16 -15.98 -23.54 9.27
CA GLY A 16 -15.25 -23.19 10.49
C GLY A 16 -13.88 -23.90 10.51
N PHE A 17 -12.80 -23.15 10.82
CA PHE A 17 -11.46 -23.73 10.95
C PHE A 17 -11.44 -24.66 12.16
N VAL A 18 -11.48 -25.96 11.89
CA VAL A 18 -11.38 -27.00 12.92
C VAL A 18 -10.02 -27.66 12.78
N ILE A 19 -9.18 -27.48 13.80
CA ILE A 19 -7.91 -28.21 13.91
C ILE A 19 -8.26 -29.68 14.17
N ARG A 20 -7.92 -30.56 13.22
CA ARG A 20 -8.15 -31.99 13.38
C ARG A 20 -6.90 -32.62 14.00
N LYS A 21 -6.99 -33.08 15.25
CA LYS A 21 -6.00 -33.98 15.85
C LYS A 21 -6.11 -35.35 15.18
N LYS A 22 -4.99 -35.97 14.87
CA LYS A 22 -4.95 -37.36 14.37
C LYS A 22 -5.04 -38.37 15.51
N SER A 23 -4.57 -37.97 16.70
CA SER A 23 -4.62 -38.73 17.95
C SER A 23 -4.92 -37.75 19.08
N ASP A 24 -5.59 -38.23 20.12
CA ASP A 24 -5.85 -37.46 21.35
C ASP A 24 -4.55 -37.04 22.06
N SER A 25 -3.44 -37.73 21.79
CA SER A 25 -2.10 -37.40 22.29
C SER A 25 -1.41 -36.29 21.53
N ASP A 26 -1.96 -35.80 20.39
CA ASP A 26 -1.36 -34.72 19.62
C ASP A 26 -1.41 -33.40 20.41
N ARG A 27 -0.24 -32.77 20.60
CA ARG A 27 -0.13 -31.44 21.22
C ARG A 27 -0.26 -30.35 20.16
N ILE A 28 -1.09 -29.33 20.41
CA ILE A 28 -1.24 -28.18 19.54
C ILE A 28 -0.19 -27.15 19.90
N VAL A 29 0.61 -26.75 18.90
CA VAL A 29 1.65 -25.73 19.04
C VAL A 29 1.32 -24.53 18.19
N ALA A 30 1.06 -23.38 18.81
CA ALA A 30 0.87 -22.11 18.13
C ALA A 30 2.24 -21.49 17.76
N LEU A 31 2.44 -21.17 16.49
CA LEU A 31 3.61 -20.40 16.03
C LEU A 31 3.24 -18.94 15.92
N ALA A 32 3.63 -18.13 16.90
CA ALA A 32 3.51 -16.68 16.94
C ALA A 32 4.82 -16.02 16.49
N GLY A 33 4.78 -14.76 16.10
CA GLY A 33 5.98 -13.99 15.78
C GLY A 33 5.69 -12.76 14.95
N ASN A 34 6.61 -11.82 14.96
CA ASN A 34 6.51 -10.62 14.15
C ASN A 34 6.53 -10.95 12.65
N PRO A 35 5.97 -10.11 11.78
CA PRO A 35 6.14 -10.27 10.35
C PRO A 35 7.63 -10.32 9.94
N ASN A 36 7.96 -11.16 8.96
CA ASN A 36 9.30 -11.30 8.37
C ASN A 36 10.40 -11.87 9.28
N VAL A 37 10.10 -12.42 10.44
CA VAL A 37 11.08 -13.12 11.32
C VAL A 37 11.42 -14.54 10.85
N GLY A 38 10.84 -14.98 9.72
CA GLY A 38 11.04 -16.34 9.20
C GLY A 38 10.11 -17.39 9.81
N LYS A 39 9.00 -16.99 10.46
CA LYS A 39 7.99 -17.87 11.06
C LYS A 39 7.49 -18.95 10.09
N SER A 40 7.04 -18.55 8.89
CA SER A 40 6.55 -19.50 7.88
C SER A 40 7.65 -20.42 7.33
N THR A 41 8.91 -20.00 7.38
CA THR A 41 10.06 -20.87 7.04
C THR A 41 10.23 -21.95 8.10
N VAL A 42 10.19 -21.59 9.37
CA VAL A 42 10.23 -22.54 10.50
C VAL A 42 9.05 -23.52 10.41
N PHE A 43 7.85 -23.02 10.16
CA PHE A 43 6.65 -23.83 9.97
C PHE A 43 6.79 -24.85 8.83
N ASN A 44 7.28 -24.40 7.67
CA ASN A 44 7.47 -25.27 6.50
C ASN A 44 8.50 -26.37 6.74
N GLU A 45 9.60 -26.06 7.41
CA GLU A 45 10.63 -27.05 7.76
C GLU A 45 10.13 -28.06 8.78
N LEU A 46 9.32 -27.63 9.78
CA LEU A 46 8.73 -28.52 10.78
C LEU A 46 7.67 -29.46 10.18
N THR A 47 6.84 -28.96 9.27
CA THR A 47 5.70 -29.73 8.71
C THR A 47 6.03 -30.45 7.40
N GLY A 48 7.25 -30.26 6.85
CA GLY A 48 7.66 -30.86 5.58
C GLY A 48 6.79 -30.44 4.40
N MET A 49 6.24 -29.20 4.40
CA MET A 49 5.28 -28.67 3.42
C MET A 49 3.92 -29.39 3.35
N ASN A 50 3.64 -30.31 4.26
CA ASN A 50 2.34 -30.97 4.39
C ASN A 50 1.37 -30.06 5.17
N GLN A 51 0.85 -29.04 4.47
CA GLN A 51 0.04 -27.98 5.06
C GLN A 51 -1.43 -28.15 4.68
N HIS A 52 -2.30 -27.87 5.64
CA HIS A 52 -3.70 -27.58 5.39
C HIS A 52 -3.91 -26.08 5.51
N THR A 53 -4.31 -25.43 4.42
CA THR A 53 -4.57 -23.99 4.40
C THR A 53 -6.05 -23.70 4.43
N GLY A 54 -6.45 -22.66 5.16
CA GLY A 54 -7.84 -22.21 5.26
C GLY A 54 -7.91 -20.74 5.64
N ASN A 55 -9.12 -20.26 5.89
CA ASN A 55 -9.34 -18.91 6.45
C ASN A 55 -9.92 -19.03 7.85
N TRP A 56 -9.61 -18.09 8.71
CA TRP A 56 -10.21 -17.99 10.03
C TRP A 56 -11.71 -17.71 9.93
N PRO A 57 -12.56 -18.35 10.78
CA PRO A 57 -14.00 -18.17 10.74
C PRO A 57 -14.40 -16.69 10.82
N GLY A 58 -15.18 -16.23 9.85
CA GLY A 58 -15.67 -14.86 9.79
C GLY A 58 -14.63 -13.79 9.47
N LYS A 59 -13.39 -14.16 9.13
CA LYS A 59 -12.31 -13.22 8.77
C LYS A 59 -11.59 -13.65 7.48
N THR A 60 -11.09 -12.70 6.72
CA THR A 60 -10.33 -12.92 5.47
C THR A 60 -8.85 -13.24 5.71
N VAL A 61 -8.51 -13.71 6.90
CA VAL A 61 -7.13 -13.98 7.32
C VAL A 61 -6.81 -15.44 7.05
N ALA A 62 -5.76 -15.68 6.25
CA ALA A 62 -5.30 -17.02 5.92
C ALA A 62 -4.57 -17.66 7.11
N ASN A 63 -4.74 -18.95 7.28
CA ASN A 63 -4.00 -19.77 8.22
C ASN A 63 -3.46 -21.03 7.57
N ALA A 64 -2.51 -21.67 8.24
CA ALA A 64 -2.03 -22.99 7.90
C ALA A 64 -1.80 -23.81 9.16
N TYR A 65 -2.12 -25.11 9.12
CA TYR A 65 -1.69 -26.04 10.13
C TYR A 65 -1.06 -27.28 9.49
N GLY A 66 -0.17 -27.92 10.20
CA GLY A 66 0.52 -29.10 9.72
C GLY A 66 0.99 -30.00 10.85
N TYR A 67 1.25 -31.26 10.53
CA TYR A 67 1.62 -32.29 11.49
C TYR A 67 3.12 -32.50 11.46
N CYS A 68 3.70 -32.71 12.65
CA CYS A 68 5.08 -33.08 12.83
C CYS A 68 5.19 -34.19 13.88
N ARG A 69 6.06 -35.17 13.67
CA ARG A 69 6.39 -36.19 14.66
C ARG A 69 7.81 -36.01 15.15
N SER A 70 7.99 -36.08 16.46
CA SER A 70 9.27 -36.10 17.13
C SER A 70 9.45 -37.45 17.85
N GLU A 71 10.63 -37.69 18.43
CA GLU A 71 10.90 -38.87 19.25
C GLU A 71 10.05 -38.90 20.53
N GLY A 72 9.70 -37.72 21.09
CA GLY A 72 8.94 -37.58 22.33
C GLY A 72 7.44 -37.34 22.13
N GLY A 73 6.93 -37.13 20.89
CA GLY A 73 5.52 -36.90 20.69
C GLY A 73 5.08 -36.52 19.28
N SER A 74 3.79 -36.28 19.14
CA SER A 74 3.16 -35.82 17.91
C SER A 74 2.61 -34.41 18.12
N TYR A 75 2.91 -33.53 17.17
CA TYR A 75 2.57 -32.10 17.24
C TYR A 75 1.72 -31.67 16.05
N VAL A 76 0.77 -30.78 16.31
CA VAL A 76 0.01 -30.03 15.31
C VAL A 76 0.45 -28.59 15.40
N PHE A 77 1.30 -28.16 14.47
CA PHE A 77 1.73 -26.78 14.37
C PHE A 77 0.69 -25.93 13.66
N VAL A 78 0.36 -24.78 14.23
CA VAL A 78 -0.57 -23.80 13.67
C VAL A 78 0.18 -22.51 13.42
N ASP A 79 0.26 -22.08 12.15
CA ASP A 79 0.87 -20.82 11.75
C ASP A 79 -0.14 -19.70 11.94
N ILE A 80 -0.05 -18.96 13.06
CA ILE A 80 -0.93 -17.81 13.32
C ILE A 80 -0.41 -16.58 12.61
N PRO A 81 -1.26 -15.59 12.27
CA PRO A 81 -0.84 -14.38 11.57
C PRO A 81 0.31 -13.67 12.28
N GLY A 82 1.27 -13.13 11.51
CA GLY A 82 2.37 -12.36 12.08
C GLY A 82 1.87 -11.05 12.64
N THR A 83 2.19 -10.77 13.91
CA THR A 83 1.75 -9.56 14.61
C THR A 83 2.89 -8.91 15.38
N TYR A 84 2.80 -7.61 15.61
CA TYR A 84 3.74 -6.88 16.47
C TYR A 84 3.24 -6.72 17.89
N SER A 85 1.93 -6.89 18.10
CA SER A 85 1.27 -6.70 19.38
C SER A 85 0.02 -7.57 19.46
N LEU A 86 -0.38 -7.96 20.66
CA LEU A 86 -1.66 -8.61 20.95
C LEU A 86 -2.71 -7.62 21.49
N MET A 87 -2.43 -6.31 21.44
CA MET A 87 -3.36 -5.23 21.81
C MET A 87 -4.40 -4.92 20.71
N ALA A 88 -4.54 -5.79 19.76
CA ALA A 88 -5.52 -5.92 18.69
C ALA A 88 -6.12 -4.62 18.12
N HIS A 89 -5.38 -4.04 17.17
CA HIS A 89 -5.85 -2.94 16.32
C HIS A 89 -6.13 -3.38 14.88
N SER A 90 -5.75 -4.60 14.52
CA SER A 90 -5.97 -5.21 13.21
C SER A 90 -6.68 -6.57 13.32
N PRO A 91 -7.36 -7.04 12.26
CA PRO A 91 -7.97 -8.36 12.23
C PRO A 91 -6.98 -9.50 12.45
N GLU A 92 -5.73 -9.34 11.99
CA GLU A 92 -4.65 -10.31 12.17
C GLU A 92 -4.24 -10.40 13.64
N GLU A 93 -4.10 -9.27 14.32
CA GLU A 93 -3.77 -9.20 15.75
C GLU A 93 -4.87 -9.78 16.62
N GLU A 94 -6.14 -9.51 16.28
CA GLU A 94 -7.29 -10.13 16.96
C GLU A 94 -7.28 -11.64 16.81
N VAL A 95 -7.02 -12.17 15.60
CA VAL A 95 -6.95 -13.60 15.33
C VAL A 95 -5.82 -14.24 16.12
N ALA A 96 -4.63 -13.65 16.12
CA ALA A 96 -3.47 -14.14 16.84
C ALA A 96 -3.74 -14.19 18.37
N ARG A 97 -4.25 -13.10 18.93
CA ARG A 97 -4.62 -13.01 20.35
C ARG A 97 -5.67 -14.05 20.72
N ASN A 98 -6.77 -14.12 19.97
CA ASN A 98 -7.88 -15.01 20.26
C ASN A 98 -7.46 -16.49 20.14
N PHE A 99 -6.53 -16.83 19.22
CA PHE A 99 -6.01 -18.17 19.14
C PHE A 99 -5.12 -18.54 20.33
N ILE A 100 -4.28 -17.64 20.80
CA ILE A 100 -3.44 -17.86 21.99
C ILE A 100 -4.32 -18.01 23.25
N LEU A 101 -5.42 -17.25 23.34
CA LEU A 101 -6.34 -17.30 24.48
C LEU A 101 -7.27 -18.52 24.46
N PHE A 102 -7.90 -18.80 23.33
CA PHE A 102 -9.05 -19.72 23.21
C PHE A 102 -8.83 -20.86 22.22
N GLY A 103 -7.76 -20.83 21.43
CA GLY A 103 -7.52 -21.80 20.35
C GLY A 103 -7.05 -23.18 20.83
N GLY A 104 -6.97 -23.42 22.14
CA GLY A 104 -6.55 -24.69 22.71
C GLY A 104 -5.10 -25.06 22.42
N ALA A 105 -4.22 -24.07 22.26
CA ALA A 105 -2.79 -24.31 22.09
C ALA A 105 -2.17 -24.81 23.41
N ASP A 106 -1.58 -26.00 23.37
CA ASP A 106 -0.86 -26.57 24.52
C ASP A 106 0.46 -25.84 24.77
N ILE A 107 1.08 -25.34 23.69
CA ILE A 107 2.36 -24.60 23.72
C ILE A 107 2.31 -23.45 22.71
N THR A 108 2.84 -22.28 23.07
CA THR A 108 3.02 -21.15 22.15
C THR A 108 4.51 -20.93 21.90
N VAL A 109 4.95 -21.11 20.66
CA VAL A 109 6.32 -20.81 20.23
C VAL A 109 6.35 -19.42 19.62
N VAL A 110 7.04 -18.47 20.29
CA VAL A 110 7.18 -17.10 19.78
C VAL A 110 8.50 -16.98 19.01
N VAL A 111 8.39 -16.86 17.69
CA VAL A 111 9.55 -16.70 16.79
C VAL A 111 9.96 -15.22 16.72
N CYS A 112 11.21 -14.92 17.03
CA CYS A 112 11.77 -13.57 16.94
C CYS A 112 13.08 -13.55 16.12
N ASP A 113 13.47 -12.35 15.66
CA ASP A 113 14.67 -12.12 14.84
C ASP A 113 15.88 -11.85 15.74
N ALA A 114 16.93 -12.68 15.63
CA ALA A 114 18.20 -12.52 16.34
C ALA A 114 18.88 -11.16 16.09
N THR A 115 18.63 -10.56 14.93
CA THR A 115 19.25 -9.27 14.58
C THR A 115 18.48 -8.06 15.11
N MET A 116 17.25 -8.28 15.63
CA MET A 116 16.34 -7.24 16.14
C MET A 116 15.55 -7.77 17.35
N LEU A 117 16.24 -8.39 18.30
CA LEU A 117 15.61 -9.05 19.44
C LEU A 117 14.68 -8.12 20.23
N GLU A 118 15.09 -6.87 20.48
CA GLU A 118 14.31 -5.88 21.23
C GLU A 118 12.89 -5.69 20.68
N ARG A 119 12.74 -5.77 19.35
CA ARG A 119 11.42 -5.66 18.71
C ARG A 119 10.52 -6.88 18.95
N GLY A 120 11.13 -8.07 19.01
CA GLY A 120 10.43 -9.32 19.33
C GLY A 120 9.96 -9.37 20.76
N MET A 121 10.64 -8.67 21.66
CA MET A 121 10.35 -8.68 23.11
C MET A 121 8.95 -8.18 23.43
N ASN A 122 8.42 -7.21 22.69
CA ASN A 122 7.06 -6.72 22.91
C ASN A 122 6.00 -7.83 22.78
N LEU A 123 6.07 -8.63 21.70
CA LEU A 123 5.17 -9.76 21.51
C LEU A 123 5.40 -10.87 22.53
N ILE A 124 6.69 -11.15 22.86
CA ILE A 124 7.04 -12.16 23.85
C ILE A 124 6.42 -11.80 25.22
N LEU A 125 6.61 -10.55 25.68
CA LEU A 125 6.08 -10.10 26.98
C LEU A 125 4.55 -10.15 27.03
N GLN A 126 3.88 -9.70 25.98
CA GLN A 126 2.40 -9.77 25.89
C GLN A 126 1.89 -11.21 25.83
N THR A 127 2.60 -12.13 25.17
CA THR A 127 2.24 -13.55 25.16
C THR A 127 2.41 -14.15 26.54
N LEU A 128 3.47 -13.78 27.27
CA LEU A 128 3.74 -14.24 28.62
C LEU A 128 2.76 -13.70 29.68
N GLU A 129 2.06 -12.62 29.39
CA GLU A 129 0.94 -12.14 30.21
C GLU A 129 -0.34 -12.96 30.02
N ILE A 130 -0.46 -13.64 28.85
CA ILE A 130 -1.64 -14.46 28.53
C ILE A 130 -1.44 -15.91 28.97
N THR A 131 -0.25 -16.47 28.71
CA THR A 131 0.04 -17.90 28.98
C THR A 131 1.45 -18.11 29.48
N GLY A 132 1.63 -19.08 30.40
CA GLY A 132 2.95 -19.52 30.86
C GLY A 132 3.62 -20.53 29.93
N ASN A 133 2.86 -21.19 29.06
CA ASN A 133 3.36 -22.27 28.18
C ASN A 133 4.02 -21.69 26.92
N VAL A 134 5.09 -20.95 27.11
CA VAL A 134 5.78 -20.22 26.03
C VAL A 134 7.19 -20.74 25.83
N VAL A 135 7.57 -20.96 24.59
CA VAL A 135 8.95 -21.19 24.14
C VAL A 135 9.37 -20.04 23.23
N VAL A 136 10.50 -19.43 23.52
CA VAL A 136 11.05 -18.36 22.66
C VAL A 136 12.03 -18.95 21.67
N CYS A 137 11.74 -18.77 20.38
CA CYS A 137 12.55 -19.25 19.27
C CYS A 137 13.25 -18.07 18.59
N VAL A 138 14.54 -17.88 18.85
CA VAL A 138 15.35 -16.81 18.24
C VAL A 138 15.90 -17.32 16.91
N ASN A 139 15.26 -16.88 15.81
CA ASN A 139 15.62 -17.29 14.45
C ASN A 139 16.66 -16.34 13.81
N LEU A 140 17.19 -16.71 12.66
CA LEU A 140 18.21 -15.95 11.90
C LEU A 140 19.55 -15.79 12.66
N MET A 141 19.93 -16.79 13.46
CA MET A 141 21.21 -16.81 14.17
C MET A 141 22.43 -16.77 13.23
N ASP A 142 22.32 -17.31 12.02
CA ASP A 142 23.34 -17.22 10.98
C ASP A 142 23.52 -15.79 10.46
N GLU A 143 22.43 -15.02 10.37
CA GLU A 143 22.48 -13.63 9.99
C GLU A 143 23.05 -12.75 11.13
N ALA A 144 22.69 -13.02 12.38
CA ALA A 144 23.26 -12.36 13.55
C ALA A 144 24.79 -12.57 13.62
N ARG A 145 25.28 -13.79 13.40
CA ARG A 145 26.71 -14.09 13.33
C ARG A 145 27.40 -13.33 12.19
N ARG A 146 26.79 -13.27 11.00
CA ARG A 146 27.33 -12.47 9.88
C ARG A 146 27.40 -10.99 10.19
N LYS A 147 26.46 -10.49 10.96
CA LYS A 147 26.41 -9.08 11.44
C LYS A 147 27.27 -8.85 12.68
N ARG A 148 27.96 -9.85 13.20
CA ARG A 148 28.76 -9.81 14.44
C ARG A 148 27.94 -9.35 15.65
N ILE A 149 26.73 -9.91 15.75
CA ILE A 149 25.85 -9.77 16.89
C ILE A 149 25.93 -11.08 17.67
N SER A 150 26.33 -11.04 18.93
CA SER A 150 26.29 -12.17 19.84
C SER A 150 25.13 -12.01 20.81
N LEU A 151 24.40 -13.12 21.02
CA LEU A 151 23.25 -13.18 21.92
C LEU A 151 23.54 -14.17 23.04
N ASP A 152 23.30 -13.75 24.27
CA ASP A 152 23.35 -14.61 25.44
C ASP A 152 21.98 -15.19 25.71
N LEU A 153 21.71 -16.37 25.12
CA LEU A 153 20.41 -17.04 25.18
C LEU A 153 20.10 -17.59 26.58
N GLU A 154 21.12 -17.96 27.34
CA GLU A 154 20.94 -18.44 28.72
C GLU A 154 20.48 -17.32 29.63
N LEU A 155 21.15 -16.15 29.55
CA LEU A 155 20.73 -14.95 30.28
C LEU A 155 19.32 -14.52 29.87
N LEU A 156 18.97 -14.62 28.57
CA LEU A 156 17.63 -14.32 28.07
C LEU A 156 16.59 -15.27 28.67
N SER A 157 16.88 -16.57 28.70
CA SER A 157 16.00 -17.58 29.30
C SER A 157 15.79 -17.33 30.80
N GLN A 158 16.84 -17.00 31.53
CA GLN A 158 16.76 -16.67 32.97
C GLN A 158 15.89 -15.44 33.21
N ARG A 159 16.06 -14.38 32.41
CA ARG A 159 15.30 -13.12 32.56
C ARG A 159 13.83 -13.24 32.18
N LEU A 160 13.52 -14.09 31.19
CA LEU A 160 12.15 -14.35 30.76
C LEU A 160 11.47 -15.43 31.60
N GLY A 161 12.23 -16.30 32.25
CA GLY A 161 11.70 -17.45 32.98
C GLY A 161 11.02 -18.49 32.09
N VAL A 162 11.44 -18.61 30.82
CA VAL A 162 10.93 -19.58 29.84
C VAL A 162 12.05 -20.14 28.99
N PRO A 163 11.88 -21.34 28.42
CA PRO A 163 12.88 -21.91 27.52
C PRO A 163 13.14 -21.01 26.29
N VAL A 164 14.41 -20.77 25.97
CA VAL A 164 14.84 -20.00 24.81
C VAL A 164 15.79 -20.83 23.96
N ILE A 165 15.56 -20.86 22.65
CA ILE A 165 16.42 -21.55 21.70
C ILE A 165 16.79 -20.66 20.52
N GLY A 166 18.04 -20.72 20.06
CA GLY A 166 18.52 -20.03 18.86
C GLY A 166 18.59 -20.98 17.67
N ILE A 167 17.91 -20.63 16.58
CA ILE A 167 17.87 -21.44 15.38
C ILE A 167 18.23 -20.65 14.13
N SER A 168 18.53 -21.38 13.06
CA SER A 168 18.53 -20.89 11.68
C SER A 168 17.57 -21.77 10.89
N ALA A 169 16.42 -21.23 10.51
CA ALA A 169 15.30 -22.00 9.94
C ALA A 169 15.67 -22.83 8.70
N HIS A 170 16.72 -22.45 7.96
CA HIS A 170 17.23 -23.20 6.81
C HIS A 170 18.08 -24.43 7.21
N SER A 171 18.38 -24.61 8.49
CA SER A 171 19.18 -25.72 9.00
C SER A 171 18.28 -26.76 9.67
N LYS A 172 18.09 -27.90 9.04
CA LYS A 172 17.30 -29.03 9.61
C LYS A 172 17.79 -29.44 11.00
N ARG A 173 19.11 -29.35 11.26
CA ARG A 173 19.66 -29.66 12.58
C ARG A 173 19.13 -28.72 13.65
N SER A 174 19.13 -27.41 13.37
CA SER A 174 18.61 -26.40 14.32
C SER A 174 17.11 -26.55 14.56
N VAL A 175 16.34 -26.92 13.54
CA VAL A 175 14.89 -27.15 13.67
C VAL A 175 14.61 -28.41 14.51
N ASN A 176 15.43 -29.46 14.36
CA ASN A 176 15.33 -30.64 15.21
C ASN A 176 15.69 -30.36 16.68
N GLU A 177 16.59 -29.41 16.95
CA GLU A 177 16.89 -28.97 18.31
C GLU A 177 15.68 -28.29 18.96
N LEU A 178 14.87 -27.52 18.19
CA LEU A 178 13.61 -26.98 18.65
C LEU A 178 12.60 -28.08 19.02
N LEU A 179 12.47 -29.14 18.21
CA LEU A 179 11.61 -30.28 18.51
C LEU A 179 12.03 -30.99 19.81
N LYS A 180 13.33 -31.21 20.00
CA LYS A 180 13.85 -31.80 21.24
C LYS A 180 13.57 -30.92 22.46
N LEU A 181 13.64 -29.59 22.30
CA LEU A 181 13.27 -28.68 23.38
C LEU A 181 11.78 -28.80 23.71
N LEU A 182 10.89 -28.90 22.72
CA LEU A 182 9.46 -29.08 22.91
C LEU A 182 9.12 -30.40 23.58
N ASP A 183 9.85 -31.47 23.25
CA ASP A 183 9.70 -32.80 23.88
C ASP A 183 10.04 -32.78 25.37
N ASN A 184 11.05 -31.98 25.78
CA ASN A 184 11.57 -31.93 27.15
C ASN A 184 11.13 -30.67 27.92
N ALA A 185 10.32 -29.79 27.32
CA ALA A 185 9.91 -28.56 27.98
C ALA A 185 8.94 -28.87 29.14
N GLU A 186 9.39 -28.59 30.35
CA GLU A 186 8.53 -28.53 31.54
C GLU A 186 8.08 -27.07 31.71
N PHE A 187 6.79 -26.86 31.75
CA PHE A 187 6.20 -25.54 31.99
C PHE A 187 5.76 -25.43 33.44
N ALA A 188 6.06 -24.30 34.06
CA ALA A 188 5.58 -24.05 35.42
C ALA A 188 4.05 -23.90 35.41
N GLU A 189 3.36 -24.64 36.26
CA GLU A 189 1.89 -24.67 36.32
C GLU A 189 1.28 -23.28 36.57
N VAL A 190 1.94 -22.41 37.31
CA VAL A 190 1.50 -21.01 37.55
C VAL A 190 2.71 -20.12 37.74
N ARG A 191 2.77 -18.99 37.01
CA ARG A 191 3.72 -17.93 37.33
C ARG A 191 3.29 -17.16 38.57
N THR A 192 4.16 -17.11 39.55
CA THR A 192 3.90 -16.41 40.82
C THR A 192 4.13 -14.88 40.72
N GLU A 193 4.95 -14.43 39.77
CA GLU A 193 5.27 -13.01 39.58
C GLU A 193 4.79 -12.47 38.24
N PRO A 194 4.28 -11.23 38.21
CA PRO A 194 3.82 -10.60 36.98
C PRO A 194 5.00 -10.34 36.01
N THR A 195 4.78 -10.63 34.73
CA THR A 195 5.79 -10.45 33.68
C THR A 195 6.16 -8.99 33.51
N VAL A 196 5.17 -8.09 33.56
CA VAL A 196 5.33 -6.63 33.48
C VAL A 196 4.70 -6.00 34.71
N ILE A 197 5.44 -5.09 35.32
CA ILE A 197 4.94 -4.25 36.43
C ILE A 197 4.61 -2.89 35.87
N TYR A 198 3.35 -2.49 36.01
CA TYR A 198 2.87 -1.21 35.51
C TYR A 198 3.06 -0.09 36.55
N ARG A 199 2.65 1.12 36.23
CA ARG A 199 2.66 2.23 37.18
C ARG A 199 1.78 1.91 38.38
N PRO A 200 2.10 2.44 39.59
CA PRO A 200 1.34 2.15 40.80
C PRO A 200 -0.17 2.42 40.69
N GLU A 201 -0.55 3.43 39.92
CA GLU A 201 -1.95 3.77 39.69
C GLU A 201 -2.67 2.67 38.87
N ILE A 202 -1.99 2.11 37.88
CA ILE A 202 -2.54 1.01 37.02
C ILE A 202 -2.60 -0.27 37.83
N GLU A 203 -1.53 -0.60 38.60
CA GLU A 203 -1.50 -1.77 39.48
C GLU A 203 -2.63 -1.73 40.50
N LYS A 204 -2.90 -0.57 41.09
CA LYS A 204 -4.01 -0.39 42.02
C LYS A 204 -5.36 -0.59 41.32
N GLY A 205 -5.50 -0.10 40.08
CA GLY A 205 -6.70 -0.34 39.28
C GLY A 205 -6.93 -1.82 38.96
N ILE A 206 -5.86 -2.58 38.63
CA ILE A 206 -5.89 -4.02 38.41
C ILE A 206 -6.31 -4.73 39.71
N ALA A 207 -5.67 -4.42 40.83
CA ALA A 207 -5.93 -5.03 42.13
C ALA A 207 -7.38 -4.80 42.62
N MET A 208 -8.04 -3.71 42.22
CA MET A 208 -9.45 -3.48 42.51
C MET A 208 -10.36 -4.44 41.74
N ILE A 209 -10.05 -4.76 40.47
CA ILE A 209 -10.90 -5.54 39.58
C ILE A 209 -10.61 -7.04 39.71
N GLU A 210 -9.36 -7.44 39.93
CA GLU A 210 -8.90 -8.81 39.88
C GLU A 210 -9.69 -9.80 40.76
N PRO A 211 -10.10 -9.47 42.01
CA PRO A 211 -10.90 -10.36 42.82
C PRO A 211 -12.26 -10.68 42.22
N ALA A 212 -12.92 -9.69 41.60
CA ALA A 212 -14.20 -9.89 40.94
C ALA A 212 -14.04 -10.71 39.65
N VAL A 213 -12.95 -10.47 38.90
CA VAL A 213 -12.62 -11.17 37.66
C VAL A 213 -12.33 -12.65 37.95
N LYS A 214 -11.61 -12.99 39.00
CA LYS A 214 -11.32 -14.37 39.40
C LYS A 214 -12.56 -15.26 39.56
N ALA A 215 -13.70 -14.66 39.90
CA ALA A 215 -14.96 -15.40 40.05
C ALA A 215 -15.59 -15.81 38.70
N VAL A 216 -15.26 -15.10 37.60
CA VAL A 216 -15.91 -15.23 36.28
C VAL A 216 -14.96 -15.54 35.14
N CYS A 217 -13.63 -15.46 35.30
CA CYS A 217 -12.66 -15.55 34.21
C CYS A 217 -12.43 -17.00 33.67
N GLY A 218 -12.92 -18.03 34.35
CA GLY A 218 -12.65 -19.43 33.96
C GLY A 218 -11.14 -19.74 33.93
N ASN A 219 -10.61 -20.16 32.76
CA ASN A 219 -9.20 -20.48 32.56
C ASN A 219 -8.35 -19.27 32.06
N ILE A 220 -8.95 -18.08 31.96
CA ILE A 220 -8.24 -16.88 31.50
C ILE A 220 -7.46 -16.28 32.66
N ASP A 221 -6.26 -15.78 32.41
CA ASP A 221 -5.48 -15.06 33.43
C ASP A 221 -6.26 -13.85 33.96
N SER A 222 -6.52 -13.85 35.28
CA SER A 222 -7.36 -12.83 35.91
C SER A 222 -6.74 -11.44 35.88
N ARG A 223 -5.41 -11.34 36.02
CA ARG A 223 -4.69 -10.08 35.98
C ARG A 223 -4.73 -9.50 34.56
N TRP A 224 -4.47 -10.32 33.55
CA TRP A 224 -4.55 -9.90 32.15
C TRP A 224 -5.96 -9.43 31.78
N LEU A 225 -6.99 -10.17 32.15
CA LEU A 225 -8.37 -9.79 31.87
C LEU A 225 -8.74 -8.50 32.62
N SER A 226 -8.32 -8.32 33.85
CA SER A 226 -8.54 -7.10 34.62
C SER A 226 -7.93 -5.86 33.95
N LEU A 227 -6.71 -5.99 33.39
CA LEU A 227 -6.05 -4.93 32.64
C LEU A 227 -6.85 -4.58 31.35
N ARG A 228 -7.39 -5.58 30.65
CA ARG A 228 -8.20 -5.36 29.44
C ARG A 228 -9.56 -4.72 29.76
N LEU A 229 -10.18 -5.12 30.85
CA LEU A 229 -11.40 -4.47 31.35
C LEU A 229 -11.13 -3.01 31.74
N LEU A 230 -10.00 -2.72 32.36
CA LEU A 230 -9.60 -1.35 32.72
C LEU A 230 -9.41 -0.46 31.50
N ASP A 231 -8.79 -1.01 30.44
CA ASP A 231 -8.52 -0.31 29.16
C ASP A 231 -9.76 -0.21 28.25
N ALA A 232 -10.90 -0.80 28.65
CA ALA A 232 -12.16 -0.82 27.92
C ALA A 232 -12.06 -1.46 26.52
N ASP A 233 -11.25 -2.51 26.37
CA ASP A 233 -11.11 -3.25 25.12
C ASP A 233 -12.39 -4.05 24.81
N THR A 234 -13.28 -3.44 24.01
CA THR A 234 -14.57 -4.03 23.64
C THR A 234 -14.42 -5.29 22.78
N SER A 235 -13.30 -5.46 22.07
CA SER A 235 -13.06 -6.62 21.23
C SER A 235 -12.75 -7.87 22.08
N VAL A 236 -11.98 -7.72 23.15
CA VAL A 236 -11.70 -8.77 24.12
C VAL A 236 -12.98 -9.18 24.84
N ILE A 237 -13.75 -8.22 25.36
CA ILE A 237 -14.99 -8.49 26.10
C ILE A 237 -15.96 -9.34 25.26
N LYS A 238 -16.13 -8.99 23.98
CA LYS A 238 -17.02 -9.77 23.08
C LYS A 238 -16.57 -11.21 22.88
N GLU A 239 -15.27 -11.46 22.71
CA GLU A 239 -14.76 -12.82 22.52
C GLU A 239 -14.78 -13.62 23.82
N VAL A 240 -14.48 -12.99 24.96
CA VAL A 240 -14.60 -13.63 26.28
C VAL A 240 -16.06 -14.02 26.57
N ASN A 241 -17.03 -13.13 26.31
CA ASN A 241 -18.45 -13.42 26.45
C ASN A 241 -18.88 -14.60 25.58
N LYS A 242 -18.37 -14.68 24.36
CA LYS A 242 -18.65 -15.77 23.43
C LYS A 242 -18.08 -17.10 23.91
N GLU A 243 -16.86 -17.11 24.44
CA GLU A 243 -16.19 -18.32 24.91
C GLU A 243 -16.81 -18.84 26.20
N LEU A 244 -17.12 -17.96 27.14
CA LEU A 244 -17.76 -18.31 28.41
C LEU A 244 -19.28 -18.56 28.28
N ASN A 245 -19.88 -18.31 27.10
CA ASN A 245 -21.33 -18.34 26.86
C ASN A 245 -22.14 -17.49 27.86
N THR A 246 -21.54 -16.46 28.39
CA THR A 246 -22.13 -15.58 29.43
C THR A 246 -21.65 -14.15 29.18
N ASP A 247 -22.53 -13.17 29.35
CA ASP A 247 -22.13 -11.79 29.35
C ASP A 247 -21.52 -11.42 30.69
N ILE A 248 -20.18 -11.39 30.76
CA ILE A 248 -19.42 -11.04 31.97
C ILE A 248 -19.75 -9.66 32.53
N MET A 249 -20.22 -8.74 31.65
CA MET A 249 -20.59 -7.38 32.06
C MET A 249 -22.04 -7.29 32.60
N SER A 250 -22.80 -8.39 32.56
CA SER A 250 -24.13 -8.48 33.19
C SER A 250 -24.06 -8.73 34.71
N ASP A 251 -22.88 -9.12 35.23
CA ASP A 251 -22.64 -9.19 36.66
C ASP A 251 -22.51 -7.78 37.25
N GLU A 252 -23.50 -7.41 38.08
CA GLU A 252 -23.62 -6.08 38.66
C GLU A 252 -22.41 -5.72 39.56
N TYR A 253 -21.89 -6.70 40.29
CA TYR A 253 -20.72 -6.49 41.16
C TYR A 253 -19.44 -6.24 40.34
N LEU A 254 -19.23 -7.02 39.28
CA LEU A 254 -18.08 -6.82 38.38
C LEU A 254 -18.18 -5.47 37.66
N TRP A 255 -19.37 -5.12 37.15
CA TRP A 255 -19.61 -3.84 36.48
C TRP A 255 -19.31 -2.65 37.36
N GLU A 256 -19.85 -2.62 38.60
CA GLU A 256 -19.62 -1.53 39.56
C GLU A 256 -18.12 -1.40 39.92
N THR A 257 -17.46 -2.55 40.10
CA THR A 257 -16.03 -2.59 40.43
C THR A 257 -15.17 -2.05 39.27
N VAL A 258 -15.48 -2.43 38.02
CA VAL A 258 -14.78 -1.96 36.81
C VAL A 258 -14.99 -0.46 36.62
N GLU A 259 -16.22 0.05 36.78
CA GLU A 259 -16.52 1.47 36.68
C GLU A 259 -15.80 2.29 37.76
N THR A 260 -15.77 1.78 38.99
CA THR A 260 -15.04 2.43 40.09
C THR A 260 -13.54 2.51 39.80
N ALA A 261 -12.94 1.42 39.30
CA ALA A 261 -11.54 1.40 38.92
C ALA A 261 -11.22 2.34 37.74
N ARG A 262 -12.10 2.36 36.72
CA ARG A 262 -11.96 3.28 35.59
C ARG A 262 -12.06 4.75 36.01
N ASN A 263 -12.98 5.07 36.94
CA ASN A 263 -13.10 6.43 37.47
C ASN A 263 -11.89 6.81 38.29
N TYR A 264 -11.31 5.89 39.07
CA TYR A 264 -10.04 6.09 39.74
C TYR A 264 -8.91 6.41 38.75
N ILE A 265 -8.75 5.63 37.68
CA ILE A 265 -7.75 5.87 36.63
C ILE A 265 -7.93 7.23 35.96
N LYS A 266 -9.20 7.62 35.66
CA LYS A 266 -9.51 8.95 35.12
C LYS A 266 -9.11 10.07 36.10
N SER A 267 -9.35 9.90 37.40
CA SER A 267 -8.96 10.88 38.43
C SER A 267 -7.46 11.05 38.54
N CYS A 268 -6.67 9.98 38.22
CA CYS A 268 -5.21 10.04 38.14
C CYS A 268 -4.70 10.69 36.84
N GLY A 269 -5.58 11.21 35.97
CA GLY A 269 -5.22 11.87 34.71
C GLY A 269 -4.86 10.91 33.58
N LEU A 270 -5.14 9.61 33.73
CA LEU A 270 -4.87 8.53 32.77
C LEU A 270 -6.11 8.14 31.94
N GLY A 271 -7.07 9.04 31.77
CA GLY A 271 -8.28 8.78 30.97
C GLY A 271 -8.03 8.76 29.48
N GLY A 272 -8.88 8.01 28.74
CA GLY A 272 -8.79 7.86 27.28
C GLY A 272 -7.52 7.10 26.85
N GLY A 273 -7.02 7.37 25.64
CA GLY A 273 -5.83 6.68 25.07
C GLY A 273 -4.53 6.79 25.87
N LYS A 274 -4.47 7.64 26.90
CA LYS A 274 -3.29 7.79 27.75
C LYS A 274 -2.99 6.54 28.61
N LEU A 275 -4.03 5.76 28.96
CA LEU A 275 -3.84 4.52 29.70
C LEU A 275 -3.10 3.50 28.83
N THR A 276 -3.59 3.29 27.62
CA THR A 276 -2.98 2.42 26.62
C THR A 276 -1.53 2.82 26.34
N ASP A 277 -1.27 4.13 26.17
CA ASP A 277 0.10 4.65 25.96
C ASP A 277 1.02 4.28 27.12
N LYS A 278 0.54 4.35 28.38
CA LYS A 278 1.34 4.01 29.56
C LYS A 278 1.55 2.51 29.76
N ILE A 279 0.59 1.69 29.32
CA ILE A 279 0.75 0.24 29.27
C ILE A 279 1.86 -0.12 28.28
N VAL A 280 1.81 0.43 27.06
CA VAL A 280 2.82 0.20 26.03
C VAL A 280 4.20 0.69 26.48
N GLU A 281 4.28 1.87 27.11
CA GLU A 281 5.54 2.45 27.66
C GLU A 281 6.18 1.48 28.67
N ALA A 282 5.39 0.87 29.57
CA ALA A 282 5.89 -0.07 30.56
C ALA A 282 6.42 -1.37 29.92
N ILE A 283 5.71 -1.89 28.90
CA ILE A 283 6.15 -3.09 28.16
C ILE A 283 7.48 -2.81 27.43
N ILE A 284 7.62 -1.66 26.78
CA ILE A 284 8.85 -1.26 26.08
C ILE A 284 10.01 -1.10 27.08
N ALA A 285 9.81 -0.41 28.21
CA ALA A 285 10.83 -0.26 29.23
C ALA A 285 11.29 -1.61 29.81
N LYS A 286 10.37 -2.55 30.03
CA LYS A 286 10.69 -3.91 30.45
C LYS A 286 11.48 -4.66 29.38
N ALA A 287 11.09 -4.52 28.10
CA ALA A 287 11.78 -5.11 26.96
C ALA A 287 13.24 -4.62 26.85
N GLU A 288 13.47 -3.32 27.01
CA GLU A 288 14.81 -2.73 27.05
C GLU A 288 15.64 -3.30 28.20
N THR A 289 15.06 -3.38 29.40
CA THR A 289 15.73 -3.93 30.59
C THR A 289 16.13 -5.40 30.39
N ILE A 290 15.29 -6.21 29.76
CA ILE A 290 15.59 -7.62 29.49
C ILE A 290 16.65 -7.75 28.39
N SER A 291 16.58 -6.93 27.36
CA SER A 291 17.52 -6.97 26.24
C SER A 291 18.90 -6.43 26.58
N ASP A 292 19.01 -5.57 27.60
CA ASP A 292 20.28 -4.99 28.02
C ASP A 292 21.24 -6.08 28.51
N GLY A 293 22.46 -6.10 27.95
CA GLY A 293 23.49 -7.11 28.21
C GLY A 293 23.25 -8.49 27.55
N VAL A 294 22.05 -8.80 27.09
CA VAL A 294 21.76 -10.01 26.30
C VAL A 294 22.30 -9.87 24.87
N VAL A 295 22.10 -8.68 24.28
CA VAL A 295 22.57 -8.39 22.92
C VAL A 295 23.91 -7.67 23.01
N LYS A 296 24.97 -8.31 22.47
CA LYS A 296 26.32 -7.72 22.43
C LYS A 296 26.71 -7.46 20.97
N TYR A 297 26.95 -6.19 20.65
CA TYR A 297 27.45 -5.77 19.34
C TYR A 297 28.97 -5.71 19.39
N GLU A 298 29.67 -6.65 18.75
CA GLU A 298 31.13 -6.62 18.63
C GLU A 298 31.61 -5.40 17.83
N ASN A 299 30.79 -4.96 16.88
CA ASN A 299 31.02 -3.73 16.13
C ASN A 299 30.19 -2.58 16.71
N LYS A 300 30.80 -1.75 17.56
CA LYS A 300 30.18 -0.55 18.16
C LYS A 300 29.65 0.45 17.10
N LYS A 301 30.14 0.38 15.87
CA LYS A 301 29.69 1.22 14.74
C LYS A 301 28.58 0.57 13.91
N TYR A 302 28.10 -0.62 14.31
CA TYR A 302 27.02 -1.27 13.60
C TYR A 302 25.74 -0.40 13.60
N GLY A 303 25.20 -0.19 12.41
CA GLY A 303 24.02 0.68 12.23
C GLY A 303 24.27 2.19 12.39
N GLU A 304 25.50 2.65 12.65
CA GLU A 304 25.79 4.08 12.76
C GLU A 304 25.60 4.79 11.40
N HIS A 305 25.96 4.11 10.32
CA HIS A 305 25.72 4.60 8.96
C HIS A 305 24.22 4.71 8.67
N ASP A 306 23.45 3.70 9.00
CA ASP A 306 21.99 3.68 8.80
C ASP A 306 21.31 4.75 9.65
N ARG A 307 21.74 4.91 10.91
CA ARG A 307 21.25 5.98 11.79
C ARG A 307 21.59 7.39 11.30
N ARG A 308 22.77 7.57 10.68
CA ARG A 308 23.14 8.86 10.05
C ARG A 308 22.27 9.13 8.83
N LEU A 309 22.08 8.13 7.96
CA LEU A 309 21.18 8.23 6.82
C LEU A 309 19.74 8.51 7.25
N ASP A 310 19.23 7.79 8.24
CA ASP A 310 17.90 8.02 8.77
C ASP A 310 17.73 9.43 9.32
N ARG A 311 18.72 9.95 10.05
CA ARG A 311 18.71 11.34 10.56
C ARG A 311 18.55 12.37 9.45
N ILE A 312 19.14 12.12 8.26
CA ILE A 312 19.03 13.00 7.09
C ILE A 312 17.68 12.78 6.40
N LEU A 313 17.33 11.53 6.13
CA LEU A 313 16.17 11.15 5.30
C LEU A 313 14.83 11.29 6.03
N THR A 314 14.81 11.15 7.37
CA THR A 314 13.63 11.31 8.21
C THR A 314 13.64 12.60 9.03
N GLY A 315 14.71 13.38 8.92
CA GLY A 315 14.85 14.66 9.60
C GLY A 315 13.79 15.67 9.14
N ARG A 316 13.16 16.38 10.08
CA ARG A 316 12.07 17.31 9.79
C ARG A 316 12.45 18.46 8.85
N LYS A 317 13.73 18.90 8.86
CA LYS A 317 14.24 19.98 7.99
C LYS A 317 14.91 19.45 6.72
N THR A 318 15.40 18.22 6.72
CA THR A 318 16.19 17.64 5.61
C THR A 318 15.40 16.61 4.81
N GLY A 319 14.50 15.86 5.44
CA GLY A 319 13.75 14.79 4.80
C GLY A 319 12.86 15.26 3.63
N TYR A 320 12.09 16.34 3.83
CA TYR A 320 11.23 16.88 2.76
C TYR A 320 12.03 17.43 1.56
N PRO A 321 13.08 18.27 1.73
CA PRO A 321 13.91 18.69 0.61
C PRO A 321 14.56 17.54 -0.15
N VAL A 322 15.10 16.54 0.55
CA VAL A 322 15.68 15.35 -0.09
C VAL A 322 14.63 14.58 -0.88
N MET A 323 13.43 14.43 -0.33
CA MET A 323 12.31 13.78 -1.00
C MET A 323 11.92 14.48 -2.31
N ILE A 324 11.81 15.81 -2.30
CA ILE A 324 11.47 16.63 -3.48
C ILE A 324 12.59 16.58 -4.52
N LEU A 325 13.85 16.71 -4.10
CA LEU A 325 15.00 16.63 -5.00
C LEU A 325 15.11 15.25 -5.67
N LEU A 326 14.90 14.19 -4.91
CA LEU A 326 14.91 12.84 -5.46
C LEU A 326 13.76 12.61 -6.43
N LEU A 327 12.57 13.11 -6.10
CA LEU A 327 11.40 13.05 -6.99
C LEU A 327 11.71 13.79 -8.31
N MET A 328 12.24 15.01 -8.23
CA MET A 328 12.64 15.79 -9.39
C MET A 328 13.71 15.07 -10.22
N PHE A 329 14.69 14.44 -9.58
CA PHE A 329 15.76 13.69 -10.26
C PHE A 329 15.18 12.46 -11.00
N ILE A 330 14.28 11.70 -10.37
CA ILE A 330 13.64 10.54 -11.00
C ILE A 330 12.84 10.97 -12.23
N PHE A 331 12.08 12.05 -12.15
CA PHE A 331 11.31 12.55 -13.28
C PHE A 331 12.21 13.10 -14.38
N TRP A 332 13.26 13.85 -14.04
CA TRP A 332 14.23 14.31 -14.99
C TRP A 332 14.87 13.14 -15.76
N LEU A 333 15.30 12.10 -15.02
CA LEU A 333 15.91 10.91 -15.61
C LEU A 333 14.91 10.13 -16.48
N THR A 334 13.65 10.01 -16.02
CA THR A 334 12.60 9.30 -16.77
C THR A 334 12.27 10.04 -18.07
N VAL A 335 12.05 11.35 -18.02
CA VAL A 335 11.70 12.17 -19.20
C VAL A 335 12.87 12.21 -20.18
N THR A 336 14.07 12.57 -19.71
CA THR A 336 15.24 12.69 -20.59
C THR A 336 15.68 11.33 -21.13
N GLY A 337 15.65 10.30 -20.30
CA GLY A 337 16.06 8.94 -20.68
C GLY A 337 15.09 8.22 -21.61
N ALA A 338 13.80 8.59 -21.58
CA ALA A 338 12.79 7.96 -22.41
C ALA A 338 12.74 8.53 -23.85
N ASN A 339 13.19 9.76 -24.09
CA ASN A 339 13.04 10.45 -25.37
C ASN A 339 13.62 9.63 -26.54
N TYR A 340 14.90 9.27 -26.47
CA TYR A 340 15.55 8.52 -27.55
C TYR A 340 14.93 7.13 -27.78
N PRO A 341 14.70 6.27 -26.75
CA PRO A 341 14.01 5.01 -26.94
C PRO A 341 12.57 5.14 -27.47
N SER A 342 11.85 6.20 -27.07
CA SER A 342 10.48 6.45 -27.58
C SER A 342 10.49 6.81 -29.06
N GLU A 343 11.40 7.66 -29.49
CA GLU A 343 11.58 8.04 -30.90
C GLU A 343 11.99 6.84 -31.77
N LEU A 344 12.94 6.03 -31.30
CA LEU A 344 13.35 4.81 -32.00
C LEU A 344 12.19 3.83 -32.16
N LEU A 345 11.42 3.62 -31.08
CA LEU A 345 10.27 2.69 -31.08
C LEU A 345 9.13 3.25 -31.94
N SER A 346 8.87 4.55 -31.89
CA SER A 346 7.90 5.24 -32.73
C SER A 346 8.23 5.02 -34.21
N ASN A 347 9.45 5.35 -34.62
CA ASN A 347 9.91 5.17 -36.01
C ASN A 347 9.81 3.72 -36.47
N ALA A 348 10.15 2.75 -35.61
CA ALA A 348 10.05 1.32 -35.91
C ALA A 348 8.59 0.88 -36.10
N LEU A 349 7.68 1.28 -35.19
CA LEU A 349 6.28 0.91 -35.25
C LEU A 349 5.55 1.58 -36.45
N PHE A 350 5.76 2.87 -36.66
CA PHE A 350 5.13 3.57 -37.79
C PHE A 350 5.65 3.08 -39.14
N SER A 351 6.93 2.68 -39.26
CA SER A 351 7.45 2.06 -40.50
C SER A 351 6.77 0.71 -40.85
N MET A 352 6.11 0.08 -39.90
CA MET A 352 5.33 -1.14 -40.14
C MET A 352 3.93 -0.85 -40.70
N GLU A 353 3.44 0.39 -40.59
CA GLU A 353 2.11 0.79 -41.05
C GLU A 353 1.92 0.57 -42.56
N ASP A 354 2.91 1.00 -43.35
CA ASP A 354 2.91 0.79 -44.78
C ASP A 354 2.89 -0.71 -45.19
N LYS A 355 3.61 -1.53 -44.40
CA LYS A 355 3.66 -2.97 -44.62
C LYS A 355 2.32 -3.63 -44.31
N PHE A 356 1.65 -3.21 -43.24
CA PHE A 356 0.29 -3.72 -42.91
C PHE A 356 -0.73 -3.31 -43.95
N SER A 357 -0.68 -2.04 -44.40
CA SER A 357 -1.54 -1.55 -45.48
C SER A 357 -1.36 -2.39 -46.78
N TYR A 358 -0.08 -2.61 -47.16
CA TYR A 358 0.25 -3.45 -48.32
C TYR A 358 -0.25 -4.88 -48.19
N TRP A 359 -0.06 -5.50 -47.01
CA TRP A 359 -0.54 -6.86 -46.73
C TRP A 359 -2.07 -7.00 -46.85
N LEU A 360 -2.82 -6.06 -46.29
CA LEU A 360 -4.26 -6.02 -46.36
C LEU A 360 -4.76 -5.79 -47.78
N THR A 361 -4.04 -5.00 -48.56
CA THR A 361 -4.34 -4.80 -49.99
C THR A 361 -4.13 -6.08 -50.82
N LEU A 362 -3.08 -6.86 -50.52
CA LEU A 362 -2.85 -8.16 -51.14
C LEU A 362 -4.00 -9.18 -50.91
N ILE A 363 -4.67 -9.08 -49.78
CA ILE A 363 -5.82 -9.95 -49.44
C ILE A 363 -7.13 -9.42 -50.04
N ASN A 364 -7.10 -8.33 -50.84
CA ASN A 364 -8.26 -7.62 -51.39
C ASN A 364 -9.26 -7.15 -50.31
N ALA A 365 -8.77 -6.71 -49.15
CA ALA A 365 -9.64 -6.13 -48.13
C ALA A 365 -10.26 -4.81 -48.60
N PRO A 366 -11.54 -4.51 -48.27
CA PRO A 366 -12.16 -3.22 -48.60
C PRO A 366 -11.33 -2.03 -48.06
N PRO A 367 -11.19 -0.91 -48.84
CA PRO A 367 -10.40 0.23 -48.41
C PRO A 367 -10.77 0.76 -47.01
N VAL A 368 -12.05 0.84 -46.71
CA VAL A 368 -12.57 1.28 -45.40
C VAL A 368 -12.09 0.36 -44.25
N VAL A 369 -11.94 -0.93 -44.50
CA VAL A 369 -11.44 -1.89 -43.50
C VAL A 369 -9.94 -1.72 -43.33
N ILE A 370 -9.18 -1.43 -44.39
CA ILE A 370 -7.75 -1.13 -44.32
C ILE A 370 -7.55 0.12 -43.51
N ASP A 371 -8.25 1.21 -43.81
CA ASP A 371 -8.16 2.47 -43.12
C ASP A 371 -8.53 2.35 -41.64
N LEU A 372 -9.60 1.65 -41.30
CA LEU A 372 -10.01 1.40 -39.91
C LEU A 372 -8.94 0.60 -39.15
N LEU A 373 -8.42 -0.49 -39.73
CA LEU A 373 -7.49 -1.37 -39.04
C LEU A 373 -6.08 -0.74 -38.94
N VAL A 374 -5.62 -0.06 -40.01
CA VAL A 374 -4.28 0.52 -40.05
C VAL A 374 -4.26 1.88 -39.37
N PHE A 375 -5.05 2.84 -39.83
CA PHE A 375 -5.04 4.21 -39.34
C PHE A 375 -5.89 4.41 -38.07
N GLY A 376 -6.92 3.60 -37.87
CA GLY A 376 -7.71 3.61 -36.62
C GLY A 376 -7.05 2.79 -35.52
N VAL A 377 -6.97 1.47 -35.67
CA VAL A 377 -6.55 0.57 -34.58
C VAL A 377 -5.03 0.53 -34.41
N TYR A 378 -4.29 0.19 -35.50
CA TYR A 378 -2.84 -0.01 -35.39
C TYR A 378 -2.09 1.28 -35.04
N ARG A 379 -2.42 2.41 -35.68
CA ARG A 379 -1.78 3.70 -35.42
C ARG A 379 -1.92 4.14 -33.97
N VAL A 380 -3.12 4.03 -33.38
CA VAL A 380 -3.35 4.36 -31.97
C VAL A 380 -2.60 3.40 -31.05
N LEU A 381 -2.54 2.10 -31.38
CA LEU A 381 -1.72 1.13 -30.66
C LEU A 381 -0.23 1.47 -30.70
N ALA A 382 0.30 1.73 -31.90
CA ALA A 382 1.71 2.11 -32.11
C ALA A 382 2.07 3.37 -31.31
N TRP A 383 1.18 4.37 -31.32
CA TRP A 383 1.32 5.56 -30.48
C TRP A 383 1.40 5.23 -29.00
N VAL A 384 0.40 4.55 -28.46
CA VAL A 384 0.34 4.21 -27.03
C VAL A 384 1.54 3.39 -26.58
N VAL A 385 1.99 2.45 -27.40
CA VAL A 385 3.16 1.61 -27.09
C VAL A 385 4.46 2.45 -27.11
N SER A 386 4.67 3.27 -28.13
CA SER A 386 5.89 4.08 -28.27
C SER A 386 6.05 5.13 -27.18
N VAL A 387 4.95 5.74 -26.74
CA VAL A 387 4.97 6.79 -25.72
C VAL A 387 4.98 6.22 -24.29
N MET A 388 4.32 5.08 -24.04
CA MET A 388 4.22 4.50 -22.69
C MET A 388 5.38 3.60 -22.30
N LEU A 389 5.84 2.74 -23.22
CA LEU A 389 6.79 1.68 -22.88
C LEU A 389 8.11 2.19 -22.34
N PRO A 390 8.83 3.15 -23.00
CA PRO A 390 10.15 3.57 -22.55
C PRO A 390 10.13 4.31 -21.20
N PRO A 391 9.24 5.29 -20.94
CA PRO A 391 9.16 5.91 -19.61
C PRO A 391 8.82 4.91 -18.51
N MET A 392 7.93 3.96 -18.77
CA MET A 392 7.58 2.92 -17.78
C MET A 392 8.74 1.95 -17.52
N ALA A 393 9.50 1.60 -18.57
CA ALA A 393 10.68 0.73 -18.47
C ALA A 393 11.83 1.39 -17.68
N ILE A 394 11.85 2.72 -17.56
CA ILE A 394 12.80 3.46 -16.71
C ILE A 394 12.21 3.68 -15.31
N PHE A 395 10.98 4.16 -15.21
CA PHE A 395 10.36 4.53 -13.94
C PHE A 395 10.17 3.34 -12.99
N PHE A 396 9.60 2.21 -13.47
CA PHE A 396 9.32 1.08 -12.60
C PHE A 396 10.58 0.43 -12.00
N PRO A 397 11.67 0.20 -12.73
CA PRO A 397 12.93 -0.24 -12.12
C PRO A 397 13.48 0.73 -11.08
N LEU A 398 13.49 2.04 -11.36
CA LEU A 398 13.94 3.06 -10.41
C LEU A 398 13.10 3.04 -9.14
N PHE A 399 11.78 2.97 -9.28
CA PHE A 399 10.87 2.89 -8.15
C PHE A 399 11.08 1.60 -7.33
N THR A 400 11.25 0.46 -8.00
CA THR A 400 11.53 -0.81 -7.32
C THR A 400 12.89 -0.82 -6.63
N LEU A 401 13.90 -0.14 -7.20
CA LEU A 401 15.21 0.05 -6.54
C LEU A 401 15.06 0.87 -5.25
N LEU A 402 14.22 1.91 -5.25
CA LEU A 402 13.91 2.70 -4.04
C LEU A 402 13.15 1.86 -3.00
N GLU A 403 12.24 0.99 -3.45
CA GLU A 403 11.52 0.05 -2.60
C GLU A 403 12.48 -0.93 -1.94
N ASP A 404 13.29 -1.63 -2.73
CA ASP A 404 14.25 -2.63 -2.24
C ASP A 404 15.36 -2.05 -1.36
N SER A 405 15.79 -0.80 -1.64
CA SER A 405 16.77 -0.09 -0.80
C SER A 405 16.23 0.26 0.59
N GLY A 406 14.90 0.21 0.79
CA GLY A 406 14.24 0.61 2.04
C GLY A 406 13.94 2.11 2.13
N TYR A 407 14.07 2.87 1.04
CA TYR A 407 13.78 4.32 1.06
C TYR A 407 12.29 4.63 1.12
N LEU A 408 11.42 3.84 0.46
CA LEU A 408 9.96 4.09 0.45
C LEU A 408 9.34 4.11 1.86
N PRO A 409 9.70 3.23 2.81
CA PRO A 409 9.25 3.35 4.20
C PRO A 409 9.60 4.68 4.85
N ARG A 410 10.75 5.31 4.47
CA ARG A 410 11.15 6.64 4.97
C ARG A 410 10.27 7.75 4.42
N ILE A 411 9.84 7.63 3.18
CA ILE A 411 8.81 8.53 2.60
C ILE A 411 7.50 8.40 3.39
N ALA A 412 7.05 7.16 3.64
CA ALA A 412 5.85 6.91 4.43
C ALA A 412 5.95 7.50 5.84
N TYR A 413 7.09 7.34 6.50
CA TYR A 413 7.36 7.93 7.81
C TYR A 413 7.26 9.47 7.80
N ASN A 414 7.86 10.12 6.80
CA ASN A 414 7.81 11.57 6.68
C ASN A 414 6.38 12.10 6.44
N LEU A 415 5.61 11.37 5.66
CA LEU A 415 4.24 11.74 5.29
C LEU A 415 3.17 11.21 6.26
N ASP A 416 3.52 10.35 7.21
CA ASP A 416 2.57 9.80 8.17
C ASP A 416 1.87 10.89 8.99
N ARG A 417 2.63 11.85 9.51
CA ARG A 417 2.09 12.94 10.32
C ARG A 417 1.08 13.83 9.55
N PRO A 418 1.36 14.28 8.29
CA PRO A 418 0.35 14.93 7.45
C PRO A 418 -0.91 14.08 7.23
N PHE A 419 -0.74 12.79 6.90
CA PHE A 419 -1.89 11.90 6.69
C PHE A 419 -2.69 11.66 7.97
N TYR A 420 -2.04 11.48 9.10
CA TYR A 420 -2.69 11.36 10.41
C TYR A 420 -3.59 12.57 10.72
N ARG A 421 -3.13 13.81 10.40
CA ARG A 421 -3.96 15.03 10.54
C ARG A 421 -5.18 15.05 9.62
N CYS A 422 -5.12 14.29 8.53
CA CYS A 422 -6.25 14.09 7.61
C CYS A 422 -7.12 12.87 7.98
N ASN A 423 -6.91 12.26 9.15
CA ASN A 423 -7.56 11.02 9.60
C ASN A 423 -7.33 9.83 8.64
N ALA A 424 -6.11 9.70 8.12
CA ALA A 424 -5.65 8.61 7.27
C ALA A 424 -4.27 8.11 7.75
N CYS A 425 -3.82 6.96 7.29
CA CYS A 425 -2.53 6.38 7.68
C CYS A 425 -1.42 6.70 6.67
N GLY A 426 -0.17 6.69 7.14
CA GLY A 426 1.03 6.94 6.33
C GLY A 426 1.25 5.94 5.20
N LYS A 427 0.68 4.72 5.26
CA LYS A 427 0.72 3.75 4.16
C LYS A 427 0.10 4.30 2.86
N GLN A 428 -0.81 5.27 2.95
CA GLN A 428 -1.39 5.93 1.78
C GLN A 428 -0.33 6.63 0.92
N SER A 429 0.76 7.10 1.50
CA SER A 429 1.88 7.68 0.75
C SER A 429 2.55 6.68 -0.20
N LEU A 430 2.67 5.41 0.21
CA LEU A 430 3.23 4.36 -0.63
C LEU A 430 2.35 4.09 -1.86
N THR A 431 1.04 4.01 -1.65
CA THR A 431 0.07 3.79 -2.74
C THR A 431 0.02 4.99 -3.69
N MET A 432 0.14 6.20 -3.16
CA MET A 432 0.26 7.44 -3.94
C MET A 432 1.54 7.43 -4.79
N CYS A 433 2.68 7.03 -4.23
CA CYS A 433 3.93 6.89 -4.97
C CYS A 433 3.82 5.85 -6.11
N MET A 434 3.13 4.73 -5.88
CA MET A 434 2.82 3.76 -6.95
C MET A 434 1.90 4.36 -8.02
N GLY A 435 0.98 5.26 -7.61
CA GLY A 435 0.06 5.99 -8.48
C GLY A 435 0.76 6.89 -9.49
N LEU A 436 1.92 7.47 -9.14
CA LEU A 436 2.77 8.26 -10.08
C LEU A 436 3.23 7.43 -11.28
N GLY A 437 3.45 6.13 -11.12
CA GLY A 437 3.72 5.23 -12.23
C GLY A 437 2.45 4.87 -12.99
N CYS A 438 1.47 4.34 -12.28
CA CYS A 438 0.17 3.94 -12.82
C CYS A 438 -0.90 3.96 -11.71
N ASN A 439 -1.97 4.73 -11.90
CA ASN A 439 -3.05 4.83 -10.93
C ASN A 439 -3.73 3.46 -10.66
N ALA A 440 -3.85 2.60 -11.67
CA ALA A 440 -4.39 1.25 -11.46
C ALA A 440 -3.47 0.41 -10.55
N ALA A 441 -2.14 0.53 -10.68
CA ALA A 441 -1.21 -0.14 -9.80
C ALA A 441 -1.26 0.44 -8.37
N GLY A 442 -1.41 1.76 -8.24
CA GLY A 442 -1.63 2.42 -6.95
C GLY A 442 -2.89 1.93 -6.24
N VAL A 443 -4.00 1.78 -6.97
CA VAL A 443 -5.27 1.23 -6.43
C VAL A 443 -5.09 -0.20 -5.93
N VAL A 444 -4.41 -1.09 -6.68
CA VAL A 444 -4.07 -2.45 -6.21
C VAL A 444 -3.15 -2.39 -4.99
N GLY A 445 -2.19 -1.46 -4.98
CA GLY A 445 -1.29 -1.22 -3.86
C GLY A 445 -2.00 -0.86 -2.56
N CYS A 446 -3.23 -0.30 -2.62
CA CYS A 446 -4.00 0.02 -1.42
C CYS A 446 -4.36 -1.20 -0.55
N ARG A 447 -4.15 -2.41 -1.05
CA ARG A 447 -4.30 -3.65 -0.26
C ARG A 447 -3.35 -3.73 0.94
N ILE A 448 -2.23 -2.97 0.92
CA ILE A 448 -1.30 -2.87 2.06
C ILE A 448 -1.90 -2.13 3.27
N ILE A 449 -3.01 -1.41 3.06
CA ILE A 449 -3.71 -0.66 4.11
C ILE A 449 -4.71 -1.60 4.78
N ASP A 450 -4.53 -1.83 6.06
CA ASP A 450 -5.29 -2.81 6.83
C ASP A 450 -6.75 -2.36 7.07
N SER A 451 -6.93 -1.09 7.45
CA SER A 451 -8.25 -0.51 7.69
C SER A 451 -9.07 -0.39 6.39
N PRO A 452 -10.25 -1.04 6.28
CA PRO A 452 -11.11 -0.96 5.08
C PRO A 452 -11.53 0.47 4.74
N ARG A 453 -11.75 1.31 5.76
CA ARG A 453 -12.10 2.73 5.61
C ARG A 453 -10.94 3.51 4.99
N GLU A 454 -9.74 3.37 5.53
CA GLU A 454 -8.53 4.08 5.04
C GLU A 454 -8.10 3.58 3.67
N ARG A 455 -8.25 2.27 3.42
CA ARG A 455 -8.07 1.67 2.10
C ARG A 455 -8.99 2.32 1.07
N LEU A 456 -10.26 2.53 1.41
CA LEU A 456 -11.23 3.18 0.53
C LEU A 456 -10.89 4.66 0.31
N LEU A 457 -10.47 5.41 1.35
CA LEU A 457 -9.96 6.77 1.21
C LEU A 457 -8.77 6.82 0.23
N ALA A 458 -7.81 5.92 0.38
CA ALA A 458 -6.65 5.84 -0.49
C ALA A 458 -7.04 5.51 -1.94
N ILE A 459 -7.97 4.58 -2.17
CA ILE A 459 -8.47 4.22 -3.51
C ILE A 459 -9.13 5.44 -4.18
N LEU A 460 -10.00 6.16 -3.47
CA LEU A 460 -10.74 7.31 -4.02
C LEU A 460 -9.84 8.50 -4.36
N THR A 461 -8.75 8.69 -3.62
CA THR A 461 -7.85 9.84 -3.79
C THR A 461 -6.60 9.54 -4.61
N ASN A 462 -6.35 8.26 -4.95
CA ASN A 462 -5.14 7.85 -5.68
C ASN A 462 -5.01 8.53 -7.05
N SER A 463 -6.12 8.80 -7.73
CA SER A 463 -6.14 9.41 -9.06
C SER A 463 -5.89 10.93 -9.08
N LEU A 464 -5.83 11.58 -7.92
CA LEU A 464 -5.46 12.99 -7.79
C LEU A 464 -3.97 13.24 -8.05
N VAL A 465 -3.16 12.19 -7.99
CA VAL A 465 -1.76 12.24 -8.37
C VAL A 465 -1.64 11.81 -9.84
N PRO A 466 -0.93 12.58 -10.69
CA PRO A 466 -0.83 12.27 -12.11
C PRO A 466 -0.01 10.98 -12.32
N CYS A 467 -0.50 10.12 -13.19
CA CYS A 467 0.24 8.93 -13.62
C CYS A 467 1.13 9.25 -14.83
N ASN A 468 2.02 8.31 -15.14
CA ASN A 468 2.96 8.45 -16.26
C ASN A 468 2.29 8.83 -17.60
N GLY A 469 1.08 8.30 -17.86
CA GLY A 469 0.33 8.60 -19.07
C GLY A 469 -0.17 10.05 -19.21
N ARG A 470 -0.17 10.82 -18.12
CA ARG A 470 -0.51 12.26 -18.15
C ARG A 470 0.70 13.15 -18.38
N PHE A 471 1.91 12.67 -18.09
CA PHE A 471 3.13 13.48 -18.16
C PHE A 471 3.44 14.01 -19.57
N PRO A 472 3.35 13.24 -20.67
CA PRO A 472 3.66 13.75 -22.00
C PRO A 472 2.84 14.99 -22.36
N ALA A 473 1.53 14.95 -22.11
CA ALA A 473 0.64 16.07 -22.40
C ALA A 473 0.97 17.30 -21.52
N ILE A 474 1.19 17.10 -20.21
CA ILE A 474 1.54 18.18 -19.28
C ILE A 474 2.88 18.78 -19.64
N ILE A 475 3.91 17.98 -19.96
CA ILE A 475 5.25 18.43 -20.33
C ILE A 475 5.22 19.24 -21.62
N SER A 476 4.50 18.76 -22.65
CA SER A 476 4.37 19.46 -23.93
C SER A 476 3.75 20.85 -23.73
N ILE A 477 2.67 20.97 -22.97
CA ILE A 477 2.02 22.25 -22.71
C ILE A 477 2.90 23.18 -21.85
N ILE A 478 3.58 22.64 -20.83
CA ILE A 478 4.54 23.42 -20.02
C ILE A 478 5.64 24.00 -20.94
N THR A 479 6.21 23.16 -21.80
CA THR A 479 7.32 23.56 -22.67
C THR A 479 6.88 24.60 -23.71
N MET A 480 5.67 24.45 -24.27
CA MET A 480 5.17 25.37 -25.31
C MET A 480 4.75 26.72 -24.76
N PHE A 481 4.08 26.80 -23.64
CA PHE A 481 3.42 28.03 -23.16
C PHE A 481 4.15 28.72 -22.01
N PHE A 482 4.94 27.98 -21.21
CA PHE A 482 5.56 28.52 -19.99
C PHE A 482 7.09 28.61 -20.03
N ILE A 483 7.74 28.07 -21.08
CA ILE A 483 9.19 28.15 -21.23
C ILE A 483 9.55 29.01 -22.45
N THR A 484 10.19 30.15 -22.21
CA THR A 484 10.77 30.98 -23.28
C THR A 484 12.04 30.34 -23.80
N VAL A 485 12.14 30.22 -25.12
CA VAL A 485 13.26 29.59 -25.83
C VAL A 485 14.52 30.45 -25.63
N GLY A 486 15.45 30.05 -24.75
CA GLY A 486 16.70 30.82 -24.55
C GLY A 486 17.96 30.01 -24.28
N ALA A 487 17.87 28.82 -23.64
CA ALA A 487 19.05 27.97 -23.42
C ALA A 487 18.61 26.51 -23.27
N LYS A 488 19.00 25.64 -24.19
CA LYS A 488 18.57 24.21 -24.25
C LYS A 488 18.84 23.43 -22.96
N ALA A 489 19.89 23.71 -22.21
CA ALA A 489 20.18 23.04 -20.94
C ALA A 489 19.33 23.56 -19.76
N ALA A 490 19.01 24.85 -19.72
CA ALA A 490 18.18 25.45 -18.68
C ALA A 490 16.69 25.10 -18.84
N SER A 491 16.23 24.87 -20.08
CA SER A 491 14.84 24.52 -20.37
C SER A 491 14.43 23.16 -19.73
N GLY A 492 15.29 22.16 -19.80
CA GLY A 492 15.00 20.82 -19.21
C GLY A 492 14.86 20.85 -17.69
N VAL A 493 15.70 21.61 -17.00
CA VAL A 493 15.62 21.77 -15.53
C VAL A 493 14.36 22.54 -15.14
N LEU A 494 14.03 23.62 -15.89
CA LEU A 494 12.83 24.41 -15.63
C LEU A 494 11.55 23.60 -15.88
N THR A 495 11.51 22.79 -16.95
CA THR A 495 10.40 21.86 -17.21
C THR A 495 10.22 20.88 -16.05
N ALA A 496 11.32 20.26 -15.58
CA ALA A 496 11.27 19.33 -14.45
C ALA A 496 10.80 20.02 -13.16
N ALA A 497 11.24 21.25 -12.92
CA ALA A 497 10.81 22.04 -11.77
C ALA A 497 9.32 22.37 -11.83
N LEU A 498 8.80 22.85 -12.96
CA LEU A 498 7.38 23.15 -13.15
C LEU A 498 6.52 21.87 -13.05
N LEU A 499 6.97 20.77 -13.65
CA LEU A 499 6.30 19.47 -13.50
C LEU A 499 6.25 19.03 -12.02
N THR A 500 7.34 19.23 -11.29
CA THR A 500 7.37 18.94 -9.85
C THR A 500 6.34 19.78 -9.08
N VAL A 501 6.19 21.06 -9.41
CA VAL A 501 5.15 21.92 -8.81
C VAL A 501 3.74 21.39 -9.11
N VAL A 502 3.48 20.96 -10.34
CA VAL A 502 2.20 20.35 -10.74
C VAL A 502 1.94 19.08 -9.93
N ILE A 503 2.94 18.22 -9.76
CA ILE A 503 2.81 16.99 -8.97
C ILE A 503 2.56 17.31 -7.49
N LEU A 504 3.28 18.28 -6.92
CA LEU A 504 3.07 18.72 -5.54
C LEU A 504 1.67 19.30 -5.33
N SER A 505 1.08 19.96 -6.32
CA SER A 505 -0.31 20.42 -6.26
C SER A 505 -1.30 19.25 -6.22
N GLY A 506 -1.03 18.17 -6.97
CA GLY A 506 -1.79 16.91 -6.89
C GLY A 506 -1.69 16.23 -5.52
N ILE A 507 -0.50 16.21 -4.93
CA ILE A 507 -0.29 15.71 -3.56
C ILE A 507 -1.05 16.55 -2.54
N ALA A 508 -1.00 17.88 -2.64
CA ALA A 508 -1.74 18.79 -1.78
C ALA A 508 -3.26 18.57 -1.92
N ALA A 509 -3.77 18.41 -3.14
CA ALA A 509 -5.15 18.06 -3.40
C ALA A 509 -5.55 16.73 -2.74
N THR A 510 -4.65 15.73 -2.77
CA THR A 510 -4.88 14.44 -2.10
C THR A 510 -5.09 14.64 -0.60
N PHE A 511 -4.28 15.45 0.08
CA PHE A 511 -4.49 15.75 1.51
C PHE A 511 -5.82 16.46 1.77
N ILE A 512 -6.16 17.47 0.97
CA ILE A 512 -7.39 18.26 1.12
C ILE A 512 -8.62 17.35 0.96
N ILE A 513 -8.65 16.55 -0.12
CA ILE A 513 -9.78 15.66 -0.40
C ILE A 513 -9.85 14.51 0.62
N THR A 514 -8.71 13.93 1.04
CA THR A 514 -8.69 12.93 2.10
C THR A 514 -9.28 13.48 3.40
N TRP A 515 -8.87 14.69 3.80
CA TRP A 515 -9.42 15.38 4.98
C TRP A 515 -10.93 15.61 4.85
N PHE A 516 -11.38 16.10 3.69
CA PHE A 516 -12.80 16.34 3.42
C PHE A 516 -13.63 15.04 3.49
N LEU A 517 -13.19 13.99 2.80
CA LEU A 517 -13.86 12.69 2.80
C LEU A 517 -13.87 12.04 4.18
N SER A 518 -12.78 12.18 4.96
CA SER A 518 -12.69 11.63 6.31
C SER A 518 -13.65 12.29 7.30
N LYS A 519 -14.06 13.53 7.04
CA LYS A 519 -15.04 14.27 7.86
C LYS A 519 -16.48 14.13 7.40
N THR A 520 -16.70 13.79 6.12
CA THR A 520 -18.05 13.75 5.52
C THR A 520 -18.55 12.33 5.29
N VAL A 521 -18.02 11.66 4.29
CA VAL A 521 -18.53 10.37 3.79
C VAL A 521 -17.95 9.18 4.55
N LEU A 522 -16.65 9.24 4.90
CA LEU A 522 -15.88 8.15 5.51
C LEU A 522 -15.39 8.56 6.90
N ARG A 523 -16.33 8.91 7.78
CA ARG A 523 -16.04 9.34 9.16
C ARG A 523 -15.37 8.22 9.96
N GLY A 524 -14.41 8.58 10.83
CA GLY A 524 -13.74 7.66 11.74
C GLY A 524 -12.39 8.17 12.21
N VAL A 525 -11.82 7.48 13.18
CA VAL A 525 -10.49 7.77 13.75
C VAL A 525 -9.44 7.07 12.90
N PRO A 526 -8.24 7.65 12.69
CA PRO A 526 -7.15 6.97 12.00
C PRO A 526 -6.70 5.74 12.81
N SER A 527 -6.31 4.68 12.10
CA SER A 527 -5.69 3.53 12.73
C SER A 527 -4.34 3.92 13.32
N SER A 528 -4.04 3.45 14.53
CA SER A 528 -2.72 3.58 15.12
C SER A 528 -1.76 2.64 14.39
N PHE A 529 -0.91 3.18 13.55
CA PHE A 529 0.08 2.42 12.81
C PHE A 529 1.49 2.75 13.29
N THR A 530 2.19 1.78 13.82
CA THR A 530 3.62 1.86 14.09
C THR A 530 4.38 1.57 12.80
N LEU A 531 4.87 2.60 12.12
CA LEU A 531 5.69 2.42 10.93
C LEU A 531 7.10 1.98 11.33
N GLU A 532 7.40 0.72 11.13
CA GLU A 532 8.76 0.22 11.28
C GLU A 532 9.61 0.60 10.07
N LEU A 533 10.79 1.18 10.34
CA LEU A 533 11.78 1.44 9.30
C LEU A 533 12.65 0.19 9.10
N PRO A 534 12.48 -0.55 8.00
CA PRO A 534 13.33 -1.72 7.72
C PRO A 534 14.79 -1.25 7.52
N PRO A 535 15.77 -2.11 7.82
CA PRO A 535 17.19 -1.81 7.57
C PRO A 535 17.42 -1.57 6.07
N TYR A 536 18.40 -0.73 5.75
CA TYR A 536 18.80 -0.53 4.37
C TYR A 536 19.36 -1.82 3.79
N ARG A 537 18.93 -2.16 2.59
CA ARG A 537 19.38 -3.34 1.85
C ARG A 537 20.07 -2.92 0.56
N ARG A 538 21.11 -3.64 0.17
CA ARG A 538 21.70 -3.47 -1.15
C ARG A 538 20.78 -4.11 -2.20
N PRO A 539 20.17 -3.33 -3.11
CA PRO A 539 19.25 -3.89 -4.09
C PRO A 539 20.00 -4.79 -5.09
N GLN A 540 19.35 -5.86 -5.50
CA GLN A 540 19.88 -6.76 -6.53
C GLN A 540 19.53 -6.22 -7.92
N ILE A 541 20.29 -5.22 -8.39
CA ILE A 541 19.99 -4.39 -9.56
C ILE A 541 19.53 -5.22 -10.77
N GLY A 542 20.26 -6.28 -11.16
CA GLY A 542 19.90 -7.09 -12.32
C GLY A 542 18.55 -7.80 -12.20
N LYS A 543 18.27 -8.42 -11.04
CA LYS A 543 16.98 -9.08 -10.79
C LYS A 543 15.82 -8.08 -10.71
N VAL A 544 16.07 -6.92 -10.12
CA VAL A 544 15.08 -5.85 -10.00
C VAL A 544 14.67 -5.34 -11.38
N ILE A 545 15.64 -5.04 -12.25
CA ILE A 545 15.36 -4.55 -13.61
C ILE A 545 14.55 -5.59 -14.40
N ILE A 546 15.01 -6.84 -14.45
CA ILE A 546 14.31 -7.90 -15.19
C ILE A 546 12.88 -8.07 -14.67
N ARG A 547 12.70 -8.19 -13.35
CA ARG A 547 11.39 -8.39 -12.75
C ARG A 547 10.46 -7.19 -12.96
N SER A 548 10.95 -5.96 -12.87
CA SER A 548 10.16 -4.76 -13.07
C SER A 548 9.70 -4.60 -14.53
N VAL A 549 10.56 -4.92 -15.48
CA VAL A 549 10.21 -4.84 -16.90
C VAL A 549 9.19 -5.93 -17.28
N PHE A 550 9.44 -7.19 -16.93
CA PHE A 550 8.57 -8.29 -17.35
C PHE A 550 7.27 -8.36 -16.54
N ASP A 551 7.31 -8.23 -15.23
CA ASP A 551 6.13 -8.44 -14.38
C ASP A 551 5.25 -7.20 -14.28
N ARG A 552 5.84 -5.99 -14.34
CA ARG A 552 5.08 -4.73 -14.17
C ARG A 552 4.86 -4.03 -15.51
N THR A 553 5.92 -3.73 -16.27
CA THR A 553 5.82 -2.91 -17.50
C THR A 553 5.03 -3.61 -18.58
N LEU A 554 5.37 -4.87 -18.94
CA LEU A 554 4.66 -5.60 -20.00
C LEU A 554 3.21 -5.93 -19.61
N PHE A 555 2.95 -6.21 -18.34
CA PHE A 555 1.58 -6.46 -17.88
C PHE A 555 0.69 -5.22 -18.02
N VAL A 556 1.19 -4.04 -17.62
CA VAL A 556 0.44 -2.77 -17.74
C VAL A 556 0.27 -2.39 -19.20
N LEU A 557 1.33 -2.55 -20.01
CA LEU A 557 1.29 -2.29 -21.46
C LEU A 557 0.24 -3.17 -22.17
N GLY A 558 0.21 -4.46 -21.88
CA GLY A 558 -0.78 -5.37 -22.47
C GLY A 558 -2.23 -4.96 -22.17
N ARG A 559 -2.48 -4.48 -20.95
CA ARG A 559 -3.81 -3.95 -20.56
C ARG A 559 -4.12 -2.63 -21.29
N ALA A 560 -3.14 -1.73 -21.42
CA ALA A 560 -3.31 -0.48 -22.15
C ALA A 560 -3.60 -0.75 -23.64
N ALA A 561 -2.86 -1.65 -24.27
CA ALA A 561 -3.06 -2.04 -25.66
C ALA A 561 -4.46 -2.64 -25.90
N ALA A 562 -4.94 -3.53 -25.01
CA ALA A 562 -6.24 -4.15 -25.11
C ALA A 562 -7.41 -3.13 -25.06
N VAL A 563 -7.20 -1.98 -24.42
CA VAL A 563 -8.21 -0.91 -24.36
C VAL A 563 -8.00 0.13 -25.47
N ALA A 564 -6.75 0.39 -25.86
CA ALA A 564 -6.42 1.35 -26.91
C ALA A 564 -6.88 0.90 -28.30
N ALA A 565 -6.84 -0.41 -28.60
CA ALA A 565 -7.26 -0.93 -29.89
C ALA A 565 -8.75 -0.61 -30.24
N PRO A 566 -9.76 -0.97 -29.42
CA PRO A 566 -11.15 -0.60 -29.69
C PRO A 566 -11.38 0.92 -29.63
N ALA A 567 -10.62 1.64 -28.78
CA ALA A 567 -10.69 3.09 -28.73
C ALA A 567 -10.25 3.74 -30.03
N GLY A 568 -9.14 3.27 -30.62
CA GLY A 568 -8.67 3.75 -31.91
C GLY A 568 -9.72 3.56 -33.02
N ALA A 569 -10.41 2.42 -33.04
CA ALA A 569 -11.52 2.20 -33.95
C ALA A 569 -12.66 3.22 -33.77
N ILE A 570 -13.06 3.49 -32.53
CA ILE A 570 -14.12 4.47 -32.19
C ILE A 570 -13.69 5.89 -32.62
N ILE A 571 -12.46 6.28 -32.33
CA ILE A 571 -11.92 7.59 -32.70
C ILE A 571 -11.91 7.77 -34.22
N TRP A 572 -11.44 6.74 -34.95
CA TRP A 572 -11.42 6.75 -36.40
C TRP A 572 -12.85 6.85 -36.98
N LEU A 573 -13.80 6.09 -36.44
CA LEU A 573 -15.22 6.17 -36.86
C LEU A 573 -15.79 7.58 -36.61
N ALA A 574 -15.52 8.17 -35.45
CA ALA A 574 -16.01 9.51 -35.12
C ALA A 574 -15.40 10.60 -36.04
N ALA A 575 -14.16 10.40 -36.49
CA ALA A 575 -13.48 11.36 -37.37
C ALA A 575 -13.93 11.22 -38.85
N ASN A 576 -14.27 9.98 -39.33
CA ASN A 576 -14.54 9.70 -40.73
C ASN A 576 -16.03 9.61 -41.06
N ILE A 577 -16.92 9.44 -40.08
CA ILE A 577 -18.36 9.52 -40.32
C ILE A 577 -18.77 10.99 -40.41
N THR A 578 -19.24 11.41 -41.59
CA THR A 578 -19.70 12.76 -41.85
C THR A 578 -21.23 12.84 -41.85
N VAL A 579 -21.79 13.81 -41.17
CA VAL A 579 -23.23 14.14 -41.16
C VAL A 579 -23.38 15.60 -41.56
N GLY A 580 -24.07 15.88 -42.65
CA GLY A 580 -24.24 17.24 -43.14
C GLY A 580 -22.97 17.91 -43.67
N GLY A 581 -21.90 17.13 -43.97
CA GLY A 581 -20.62 17.65 -44.46
C GLY A 581 -19.54 17.85 -43.38
N GLU A 582 -19.89 17.69 -42.12
CA GLU A 582 -18.96 17.79 -40.98
C GLU A 582 -18.75 16.42 -40.31
N SER A 583 -17.56 16.20 -39.75
CA SER A 583 -17.30 14.95 -39.01
C SER A 583 -18.09 14.90 -37.72
N LEU A 584 -18.51 13.69 -37.33
CA LEU A 584 -19.21 13.48 -36.06
C LEU A 584 -18.38 13.99 -34.86
N LEU A 585 -17.07 13.95 -34.94
CA LEU A 585 -16.15 14.47 -33.95
C LEU A 585 -16.28 16.00 -33.79
N LEU A 586 -16.33 16.76 -34.91
CA LEU A 586 -16.51 18.21 -34.88
C LEU A 586 -17.88 18.61 -34.37
N ILE A 587 -18.95 17.95 -34.84
CA ILE A 587 -20.33 18.18 -34.37
C ILE A 587 -20.42 18.00 -32.84
N ALA A 588 -19.81 16.92 -32.33
CA ALA A 588 -19.80 16.65 -30.90
C ALA A 588 -18.92 17.67 -30.12
N SER A 589 -17.83 18.14 -30.71
CA SER A 589 -16.98 19.19 -30.13
C SER A 589 -17.74 20.51 -30.02
N ASP A 590 -18.47 20.92 -31.07
CA ASP A 590 -19.27 22.13 -31.08
C ASP A 590 -20.42 22.08 -30.05
N PHE A 591 -21.03 20.92 -29.87
CA PHE A 591 -22.03 20.71 -28.81
C PHE A 591 -21.44 20.90 -27.41
N LEU A 592 -20.17 20.49 -27.18
CA LEU A 592 -19.49 20.65 -25.89
C LEU A 592 -18.87 22.01 -25.67
N ASP A 593 -18.68 22.80 -26.72
CA ASP A 593 -17.94 24.08 -26.70
C ASP A 593 -18.48 25.10 -25.67
N PRO A 594 -19.80 25.33 -25.53
CA PRO A 594 -20.35 26.25 -24.54
C PRO A 594 -19.97 25.85 -23.11
N ALA A 595 -20.00 24.56 -22.79
CA ALA A 595 -19.64 24.07 -21.47
C ALA A 595 -18.11 24.12 -21.24
N ALA A 596 -17.33 23.78 -22.25
CA ALA A 596 -15.86 23.81 -22.19
C ALA A 596 -15.33 25.25 -22.00
N ARG A 597 -15.89 26.22 -22.71
CA ARG A 597 -15.53 27.63 -22.55
C ARG A 597 -15.79 28.18 -21.15
N LEU A 598 -16.78 27.69 -20.42
CA LEU A 598 -17.00 28.10 -19.04
C LEU A 598 -15.79 27.79 -18.15
N ILE A 599 -15.11 26.68 -18.38
CA ILE A 599 -13.93 26.23 -17.62
C ILE A 599 -12.59 26.63 -18.24
N GLY A 600 -12.59 27.47 -19.28
CA GLY A 600 -11.36 27.97 -19.94
C GLY A 600 -10.72 27.00 -20.90
N LEU A 601 -11.47 26.00 -21.35
CA LEU A 601 -11.11 25.05 -22.42
C LEU A 601 -12.00 25.32 -23.64
N ASP A 602 -11.76 24.63 -24.76
CA ASP A 602 -12.67 24.59 -25.89
C ASP A 602 -13.34 23.21 -26.05
N GLY A 603 -14.30 23.10 -26.95
CA GLY A 603 -15.06 21.87 -27.16
C GLY A 603 -14.20 20.73 -27.68
N VAL A 604 -13.17 21.04 -28.51
CA VAL A 604 -12.21 20.04 -29.02
C VAL A 604 -11.38 19.44 -27.92
N ILE A 605 -10.87 20.28 -27.00
CA ILE A 605 -10.11 19.83 -25.84
C ILE A 605 -10.97 18.90 -24.95
N LEU A 606 -12.21 19.32 -24.65
CA LEU A 606 -13.07 18.53 -23.80
C LEU A 606 -13.45 17.19 -24.47
N MET A 607 -13.74 17.20 -25.77
CA MET A 607 -13.97 15.98 -26.57
C MET A 607 -12.75 15.06 -26.57
N ALA A 608 -11.54 15.63 -26.72
CA ALA A 608 -10.31 14.84 -26.66
C ALA A 608 -10.10 14.16 -25.32
N PHE A 609 -10.46 14.79 -24.19
CA PHE A 609 -10.45 14.14 -22.87
C PHE A 609 -11.48 13.01 -22.75
N ILE A 610 -12.67 13.16 -23.38
CA ILE A 610 -13.71 12.12 -23.38
C ILE A 610 -13.24 10.92 -24.22
N LEU A 611 -12.73 11.14 -25.42
CA LEU A 611 -12.20 10.09 -26.27
C LEU A 611 -10.88 9.50 -25.75
N GLY A 612 -10.11 10.28 -24.99
CA GLY A 612 -8.91 9.85 -24.28
C GLY A 612 -9.18 9.03 -23.01
N PHE A 613 -10.43 8.79 -22.64
CA PHE A 613 -10.81 7.96 -21.49
C PHE A 613 -10.16 6.56 -21.45
N PRO A 614 -9.97 5.85 -22.57
CA PRO A 614 -9.22 4.60 -22.59
C PRO A 614 -7.75 4.74 -22.20
N ALA A 615 -7.08 5.78 -22.71
CA ALA A 615 -5.66 6.04 -22.51
C ALA A 615 -5.38 7.56 -22.58
N ASN A 616 -4.93 8.14 -21.48
CA ASN A 616 -4.74 9.60 -21.37
C ASN A 616 -3.67 10.17 -22.31
N GLU A 617 -2.81 9.33 -22.83
CA GLU A 617 -1.72 9.68 -23.76
C GLU A 617 -2.20 10.16 -25.12
N ILE A 618 -3.39 9.73 -25.54
CA ILE A 618 -3.95 10.05 -26.86
C ILE A 618 -4.67 11.40 -26.92
N VAL A 619 -4.79 12.12 -25.78
CA VAL A 619 -5.51 13.40 -25.72
C VAL A 619 -4.91 14.44 -26.69
N ILE A 620 -3.60 14.70 -26.62
CA ILE A 620 -2.93 15.65 -27.52
C ILE A 620 -3.07 15.26 -28.99
N PRO A 621 -2.79 14.00 -29.39
CA PRO A 621 -3.00 13.55 -30.76
C PRO A 621 -4.44 13.73 -31.28
N ILE A 622 -5.44 13.53 -30.43
CA ILE A 622 -6.85 13.77 -30.80
C ILE A 622 -7.12 15.26 -31.02
N VAL A 623 -6.57 16.14 -30.17
CA VAL A 623 -6.68 17.60 -30.35
C VAL A 623 -6.05 18.03 -31.69
N VAL A 624 -4.84 17.51 -32.01
CA VAL A 624 -4.15 17.79 -33.26
C VAL A 624 -5.00 17.33 -34.46
N MET A 625 -5.46 16.08 -34.42
CA MET A 625 -6.30 15.50 -35.47
C MET A 625 -7.56 16.35 -35.71
N ALA A 626 -8.24 16.79 -34.66
CA ALA A 626 -9.45 17.60 -34.78
C ALA A 626 -9.18 19.00 -35.36
N TYR A 627 -8.11 19.66 -34.96
CA TYR A 627 -7.76 20.98 -35.48
C TYR A 627 -7.23 20.96 -36.93
N MET A 628 -6.59 19.88 -37.33
CA MET A 628 -6.14 19.69 -38.71
C MET A 628 -7.24 19.18 -39.63
N ALA A 629 -8.42 18.81 -39.07
CA ALA A 629 -9.52 18.14 -39.76
C ALA A 629 -9.07 16.87 -40.52
N GLU A 630 -8.11 16.14 -39.96
CA GLU A 630 -7.61 14.88 -40.50
C GLU A 630 -8.45 13.70 -40.03
N GLY A 631 -8.66 12.71 -40.90
CA GLY A 631 -9.43 11.50 -40.58
C GLY A 631 -8.68 10.48 -39.72
N HIS A 632 -7.46 10.77 -39.28
CA HIS A 632 -6.61 9.89 -38.49
C HIS A 632 -5.71 10.64 -37.53
N VAL A 633 -5.23 9.98 -36.48
CA VAL A 633 -4.35 10.55 -35.47
C VAL A 633 -2.99 10.87 -36.07
N THR A 634 -2.55 12.13 -35.95
CA THR A 634 -1.29 12.65 -36.53
C THR A 634 -0.37 13.14 -35.45
N GLU A 635 0.92 12.89 -35.61
CA GLU A 635 1.97 13.40 -34.74
C GLU A 635 2.68 14.60 -35.39
N ILE A 636 2.79 15.69 -34.63
CA ILE A 636 3.65 16.81 -35.01
C ILE A 636 4.88 16.73 -34.11
N ALA A 637 6.02 16.30 -34.69
CA ALA A 637 7.28 16.13 -33.93
C ALA A 637 7.89 17.47 -33.49
N GLU A 638 7.66 18.55 -34.22
CA GLU A 638 8.18 19.88 -33.88
C GLU A 638 7.25 20.66 -32.94
N LEU A 639 7.70 20.89 -31.70
CA LEU A 639 6.96 21.67 -30.71
C LEU A 639 6.63 23.10 -31.14
N SER A 640 7.43 23.69 -32.03
CA SER A 640 7.19 25.00 -32.62
C SER A 640 5.95 25.03 -33.52
N VAL A 641 5.82 24.04 -34.39
CA VAL A 641 4.66 23.87 -35.28
C VAL A 641 3.40 23.55 -34.48
N LEU A 642 3.52 22.67 -33.46
CA LEU A 642 2.41 22.34 -32.57
C LEU A 642 1.94 23.56 -31.77
N LYS A 643 2.86 24.41 -31.28
CA LYS A 643 2.54 25.67 -30.60
C LYS A 643 1.78 26.60 -31.51
N GLN A 644 2.22 26.72 -32.75
CA GLN A 644 1.58 27.59 -33.76
C GLN A 644 0.16 27.09 -34.03
N LEU A 645 -0.03 25.79 -34.30
CA LEU A 645 -1.33 25.20 -34.52
C LEU A 645 -2.31 25.50 -33.37
N PHE A 646 -1.84 25.35 -32.12
CA PHE A 646 -2.66 25.64 -30.96
C PHE A 646 -2.98 27.12 -30.81
N THR A 647 -2.00 27.99 -31.05
CA THR A 647 -2.20 29.46 -31.00
C THR A 647 -3.19 29.93 -32.06
N ASP A 648 -3.08 29.40 -33.28
CA ASP A 648 -3.97 29.71 -34.39
C ASP A 648 -5.43 29.28 -34.10
N ASN A 649 -5.60 28.24 -33.31
CA ASN A 649 -6.92 27.78 -32.79
C ASN A 649 -7.32 28.43 -31.45
N GLY A 650 -6.70 29.55 -31.07
CA GLY A 650 -7.12 30.39 -29.95
C GLY A 650 -6.57 29.98 -28.58
N TRP A 651 -5.59 29.11 -28.52
CA TRP A 651 -4.97 28.76 -27.22
C TRP A 651 -4.13 29.93 -26.69
N THR A 652 -4.33 30.20 -25.41
CA THR A 652 -3.57 31.17 -24.63
C THR A 652 -2.83 30.47 -23.49
N ALA A 653 -1.94 31.20 -22.79
CA ALA A 653 -1.31 30.67 -21.57
C ALA A 653 -2.32 30.24 -20.51
N VAL A 654 -3.48 30.91 -20.46
CA VAL A 654 -4.59 30.58 -19.55
C VAL A 654 -5.23 29.26 -19.96
N THR A 655 -5.47 29.04 -21.27
CA THR A 655 -5.96 27.76 -21.79
C THR A 655 -4.99 26.66 -21.48
N GLY A 656 -3.66 26.90 -21.67
CA GLY A 656 -2.62 25.94 -21.29
C GLY A 656 -2.62 25.61 -19.79
N ALA A 657 -2.80 26.60 -18.92
CA ALA A 657 -2.92 26.40 -17.47
C ALA A 657 -4.18 25.61 -17.11
N CYS A 658 -5.34 25.91 -17.72
CA CYS A 658 -6.57 25.15 -17.54
C CYS A 658 -6.43 23.71 -18.06
N PHE A 659 -5.77 23.49 -19.19
CA PHE A 659 -5.48 22.17 -19.71
C PHE A 659 -4.62 21.35 -18.74
N ILE A 660 -3.55 21.91 -18.18
CA ILE A 660 -2.69 21.26 -17.18
C ILE A 660 -3.52 20.90 -15.94
N ALA A 661 -4.31 21.85 -15.43
CA ALA A 661 -5.14 21.63 -14.24
C ALA A 661 -6.21 20.56 -14.48
N PHE A 662 -6.88 20.57 -15.63
CA PHE A 662 -7.87 19.57 -15.98
C PHE A 662 -7.21 18.21 -16.25
N SER A 663 -6.07 18.18 -16.96
CA SER A 663 -5.29 16.97 -17.15
C SER A 663 -4.86 16.34 -15.82
N LEU A 664 -4.55 17.14 -14.79
CA LEU A 664 -4.18 16.67 -13.47
C LEU A 664 -5.39 16.05 -12.72
N PHE A 665 -6.57 16.66 -12.83
CA PHE A 665 -7.72 16.35 -11.98
C PHE A 665 -8.94 15.79 -12.73
N HIS A 666 -8.88 15.48 -14.03
CA HIS A 666 -10.00 14.84 -14.70
C HIS A 666 -10.19 13.38 -14.26
N TRP A 667 -11.26 12.74 -14.72
CA TRP A 667 -11.54 11.32 -14.44
C TRP A 667 -10.34 10.41 -14.76
N PRO A 668 -10.09 9.37 -13.97
CA PRO A 668 -9.04 8.40 -14.25
C PRO A 668 -9.39 7.54 -15.47
N CYS A 669 -8.37 6.97 -16.14
CA CYS A 669 -8.56 6.11 -17.30
C CYS A 669 -9.43 4.88 -16.98
N SER A 670 -10.02 4.31 -18.01
CA SER A 670 -10.91 3.13 -17.91
C SER A 670 -10.29 1.96 -17.14
N THR A 671 -9.00 1.69 -17.35
CA THR A 671 -8.24 0.66 -16.63
C THR A 671 -8.24 0.89 -15.13
N THR A 672 -8.09 2.15 -14.70
CA THR A 672 -8.10 2.50 -13.27
C THR A 672 -9.51 2.32 -12.70
N LEU A 673 -10.56 2.79 -13.37
CA LEU A 673 -11.94 2.63 -12.90
C LEU A 673 -12.38 1.17 -12.82
N LEU A 674 -11.99 0.34 -13.80
CA LEU A 674 -12.22 -1.10 -13.76
C LEU A 674 -11.49 -1.75 -12.57
N THR A 675 -10.30 -1.27 -12.24
CA THR A 675 -9.55 -1.74 -11.08
C THR A 675 -10.23 -1.31 -9.77
N VAL A 676 -10.70 -0.07 -9.67
CA VAL A 676 -11.48 0.41 -8.51
C VAL A 676 -12.74 -0.43 -8.33
N LYS A 677 -13.49 -0.72 -9.42
CA LYS A 677 -14.65 -1.60 -9.37
C LYS A 677 -14.30 -2.99 -8.84
N LYS A 678 -13.18 -3.55 -9.29
CA LYS A 678 -12.72 -4.88 -8.86
C LYS A 678 -12.30 -4.90 -7.38
N GLU A 679 -11.60 -3.85 -6.90
CA GLU A 679 -11.11 -3.77 -5.52
C GLU A 679 -12.22 -3.42 -4.52
N THR A 680 -13.20 -2.59 -4.92
CA THR A 680 -14.28 -2.15 -4.02
C THR A 680 -15.55 -3.01 -4.13
N GLY A 681 -15.72 -3.77 -5.22
CA GLY A 681 -16.95 -4.51 -5.53
C GLY A 681 -18.19 -3.63 -5.75
N SER A 682 -18.04 -2.30 -5.89
CA SER A 682 -19.15 -1.34 -5.87
C SER A 682 -19.08 -0.33 -7.01
N LEU A 683 -20.17 -0.19 -7.76
CA LEU A 683 -20.32 0.85 -8.78
C LEU A 683 -20.39 2.26 -8.17
N LYS A 684 -20.96 2.40 -6.97
CA LYS A 684 -21.04 3.67 -6.25
C LYS A 684 -19.64 4.26 -6.00
N TRP A 685 -18.72 3.46 -5.48
CA TRP A 685 -17.35 3.91 -5.20
C TRP A 685 -16.57 4.14 -6.49
N THR A 686 -16.84 3.38 -7.53
CA THR A 686 -16.24 3.58 -8.87
C THR A 686 -16.69 4.91 -9.47
N ALA A 687 -17.97 5.25 -9.39
CA ALA A 687 -18.49 6.53 -9.85
C ALA A 687 -17.89 7.70 -9.04
N LEU A 688 -17.82 7.59 -7.71
CA LEU A 688 -17.18 8.59 -6.85
C LEU A 688 -15.71 8.80 -7.19
N ALA A 689 -14.97 7.75 -7.52
CA ALA A 689 -13.57 7.82 -7.95
C ALA A 689 -13.37 8.59 -9.27
N ALA A 690 -14.41 8.68 -10.11
CA ALA A 690 -14.41 9.52 -11.31
C ALA A 690 -14.90 10.94 -11.02
N VAL A 691 -15.98 11.08 -10.26
CA VAL A 691 -16.63 12.38 -10.02
C VAL A 691 -15.77 13.31 -9.16
N ILE A 692 -15.13 12.79 -8.10
CA ILE A 692 -14.35 13.61 -7.16
C ILE A 692 -13.21 14.36 -7.88
N PRO A 693 -12.29 13.70 -8.61
CA PRO A 693 -11.24 14.43 -9.30
C PRO A 693 -11.79 15.36 -10.38
N THR A 694 -12.83 14.95 -11.12
CA THR A 694 -13.42 15.78 -12.18
C THR A 694 -14.04 17.07 -11.62
N ALA A 695 -14.79 16.99 -10.54
CA ALA A 695 -15.37 18.16 -9.88
C ALA A 695 -14.26 19.11 -9.38
N LEU A 696 -13.17 18.56 -8.84
CA LEU A 696 -12.01 19.35 -8.43
C LEU A 696 -11.34 20.02 -9.64
N GLY A 697 -11.16 19.30 -10.75
CA GLY A 697 -10.60 19.84 -11.99
C GLY A 697 -11.39 21.00 -12.55
N ILE A 698 -12.72 20.85 -12.62
CA ILE A 698 -13.63 21.93 -13.03
C ILE A 698 -13.50 23.13 -12.10
N ALA A 699 -13.50 22.92 -10.79
CA ALA A 699 -13.38 24.00 -9.81
C ALA A 699 -12.06 24.78 -9.95
N VAL A 700 -10.94 24.07 -10.13
CA VAL A 700 -9.61 24.68 -10.31
C VAL A 700 -9.55 25.46 -11.62
N CYS A 701 -10.08 24.93 -12.73
CA CYS A 701 -10.15 25.61 -14.00
C CYS A 701 -10.99 26.91 -13.92
N LEU A 702 -12.14 26.86 -13.25
CA LEU A 702 -12.97 28.05 -12.99
C LEU A 702 -12.21 29.12 -12.21
N ILE A 703 -11.45 28.72 -11.18
CA ILE A 703 -10.63 29.65 -10.39
C ILE A 703 -9.55 30.29 -11.28
N ILE A 704 -8.83 29.50 -12.07
CA ILE A 704 -7.78 30.02 -12.99
C ILE A 704 -8.39 31.03 -13.95
N LYS A 705 -9.55 30.72 -14.54
CA LYS A 705 -10.24 31.61 -15.48
C LYS A 705 -10.72 32.90 -14.80
N LEU A 706 -11.32 32.81 -13.63
CA LEU A 706 -11.79 33.99 -12.88
C LEU A 706 -10.63 34.91 -12.50
N VAL A 707 -9.52 34.35 -12.03
CA VAL A 707 -8.29 35.09 -11.73
C VAL A 707 -7.76 35.79 -13.00
N SER A 708 -7.73 35.09 -14.12
CA SER A 708 -7.30 35.67 -15.41
C SER A 708 -8.19 36.84 -15.86
N LEU A 709 -9.52 36.70 -15.69
CA LEU A 709 -10.46 37.79 -16.03
C LEU A 709 -10.27 39.02 -15.12
N MET A 710 -9.98 38.79 -13.83
CA MET A 710 -9.64 39.88 -12.92
C MET A 710 -8.39 40.62 -13.33
N PHE A 711 -7.32 39.93 -13.72
CA PHE A 711 -6.10 40.56 -14.21
C PHE A 711 -6.25 41.24 -15.58
N ALA A 712 -7.17 40.79 -16.41
CA ALA A 712 -7.48 41.43 -17.69
C ALA A 712 -8.36 42.70 -17.54
N ALA A 713 -9.05 42.85 -16.41
CA ALA A 713 -9.88 44.00 -16.09
C ALA A 713 -9.11 45.14 -15.39
N PHE A 714 -7.90 44.88 -14.91
CA PHE A 714 -6.95 45.89 -14.42
C PHE A 714 -5.88 46.21 -15.46
#